data_5f598b0a39db4e28f0b16f8fb5399b0f
#
_entry.id   5f598b0a39db4e28f0b16f8fb5399b0f
#
_cell.length_a   1.000
_cell.length_b   1.000
_cell.length_c   1.000
_cell.angle_alpha   90.00
_cell.angle_beta   90.00
_cell.angle_gamma   90.00
#
_symmetry.space_group_name_H-M   'P 1'
#
loop_
_entity.id
_entity.type
_entity.pdbx_description
1 polymer ?
#
loop_
_entity_poly.entity_id
_entity_poly.type
_entity_poly.pdbx_seq_one_letter_code
_entity_poly.pdbx_strand_id
1 'polypeptide(L)'
;ALSRAEREQVDDTFRAINLSFSYLNGVDSARKMLSRYRSRPYERRIYRNLAEFYEKEELYSDAAATRLALVQLDPFNPESARIDAAIIRIYQEAGFQHRVAEAKAGFADRYGRDSVFWQHNSPDEFSAVIDQVKVHIIDLARHYHASAQASHSADSYRKAEHYYRVFLDEYPGDERVAEMNFLLAELLYEARQYPEAVREYERTAFTQGDPDWATRAGEGALRAYEAHKNDLGTVERERWSNREIESAIRFIEAYPGHPGAAAALVQSGAAYLEQDRPREAIRVSQTVIQNQASLPATVESTAWSVMAQAHFALGQYPSAEQAYRQALRLNPQNKSIQKTLNEGMAAAIYKQAEQYRKEDNVQKAAELYTRSESVAPASSIAPKARYDAAAALMQLAKWKNATESLEQFRADYPGHSLQAEVERKLAYSYMQQGRNRDAARVYLRIGREETDQSLGREALVRAADLFERDDSYQDAIDALELCIRKYRIPSTEKIDLLQRLADLEKLSGDISRQEYWLKEVIEADRNSGNARTVHTRTLAGKATMVLAGERLAAFRQIPLVEPLEASLARKLQEMRLALDVLEEAIDYGITPVMTEATYQIARMYDDLGIAILASERPADLGQDEILEYDRLLKEQAESFEQKAIDVYETNMRRSRDGMSDTWIDRSRERLAELRPLQYTNSSGHQGGNGAFRPAENGR
;
A
#
# COMPACT_ATOMS: atom_id res chain seq x y z
N ALA A 1 -87.47 -36.46 50.46
CA ALA A 1 -86.58 -37.28 49.65
C ALA A 1 -87.40 -38.25 48.77
N LEU A 2 -87.13 -38.27 47.47
CA LEU A 2 -87.81 -39.24 46.56
C LEU A 2 -87.40 -40.66 46.93
N SER A 3 -88.43 -41.63 46.79
CA SER A 3 -88.18 -43.08 46.90
C SER A 3 -87.27 -43.53 45.79
N ARG A 4 -86.70 -44.71 45.84
CA ARG A 4 -85.90 -45.35 44.82
C ARG A 4 -86.64 -45.44 43.49
N ALA A 5 -87.89 -45.84 43.50
CA ALA A 5 -88.72 -45.98 42.26
C ALA A 5 -89.01 -44.58 41.67
N GLU A 6 -89.32 -43.59 42.42
CA GLU A 6 -89.51 -42.20 41.92
C GLU A 6 -88.25 -41.64 41.34
N ARG A 7 -87.04 -41.93 41.87
CA ARG A 7 -85.78 -41.51 41.27
C ARG A 7 -85.53 -42.22 39.92
N GLU A 8 -85.75 -43.50 39.82
CA GLU A 8 -85.65 -44.30 38.61
C GLU A 8 -86.59 -43.72 37.53
N GLN A 9 -87.87 -43.42 37.90
CA GLN A 9 -88.82 -42.79 36.94
C GLN A 9 -88.38 -41.37 36.46
N VAL A 10 -87.81 -40.56 37.38
CA VAL A 10 -87.28 -39.24 36.99
C VAL A 10 -86.10 -39.46 36.07
N ASP A 11 -85.16 -40.34 36.34
CA ASP A 11 -83.99 -40.58 35.53
C ASP A 11 -84.39 -41.12 34.12
N ASP A 12 -85.42 -42.03 34.04
CA ASP A 12 -85.92 -42.46 32.74
C ASP A 12 -86.60 -41.36 31.95
N THR A 13 -87.27 -40.41 32.64
CA THR A 13 -87.88 -39.24 31.98
C THR A 13 -86.79 -38.38 31.36
N PHE A 14 -85.70 -38.04 32.13
CA PHE A 14 -84.58 -37.31 31.57
C PHE A 14 -83.90 -38.05 30.43
N ARG A 15 -83.74 -39.37 30.53
CA ARG A 15 -83.19 -40.19 29.44
C ARG A 15 -84.03 -40.08 28.16
N ALA A 16 -85.36 -40.13 28.25
CA ALA A 16 -86.28 -40.02 27.14
C ALA A 16 -86.22 -38.54 26.54
N ILE A 17 -86.16 -37.51 27.39
CA ILE A 17 -86.03 -36.15 26.97
C ILE A 17 -84.71 -35.95 26.19
N ASN A 18 -83.61 -36.48 26.70
CA ASN A 18 -82.29 -36.32 26.07
C ASN A 18 -82.20 -37.08 24.75
N LEU A 19 -82.72 -38.28 24.72
CA LEU A 19 -82.81 -39.08 23.48
C LEU A 19 -83.71 -38.37 22.42
N SER A 20 -84.77 -37.70 22.86
CA SER A 20 -85.63 -36.90 21.95
C SER A 20 -84.87 -35.69 21.37
N PHE A 21 -84.11 -34.97 22.18
CA PHE A 21 -83.32 -33.87 21.67
C PHE A 21 -82.18 -34.38 20.77
N SER A 22 -81.56 -35.51 21.04
CA SER A 22 -80.44 -36.02 20.20
C SER A 22 -80.94 -36.41 18.78
N TYR A 23 -82.18 -36.85 18.65
CA TYR A 23 -82.82 -37.18 17.34
C TYR A 23 -83.37 -35.89 16.64
N LEU A 24 -83.47 -34.78 17.31
CA LEU A 24 -83.86 -33.53 16.70
C LEU A 24 -82.58 -32.78 16.26
N ASN A 25 -82.54 -31.51 16.57
CA ASN A 25 -81.31 -30.69 16.26
C ASN A 25 -80.49 -30.40 17.56
N GLY A 26 -80.37 -31.37 18.39
CA GLY A 26 -79.51 -31.39 19.59
C GLY A 26 -79.76 -30.21 20.51
N VAL A 27 -78.67 -29.58 20.87
CA VAL A 27 -78.66 -28.42 21.81
C VAL A 27 -79.48 -27.25 21.34
N ASP A 28 -79.57 -27.02 20.03
CA ASP A 28 -80.38 -25.91 19.50
C ASP A 28 -81.88 -26.14 19.69
N SER A 29 -82.31 -27.40 19.52
CA SER A 29 -83.65 -27.75 19.82
C SER A 29 -83.98 -27.67 21.31
N ALA A 30 -83.06 -28.09 22.16
CA ALA A 30 -83.19 -27.95 23.62
C ALA A 30 -83.26 -26.45 24.00
N ARG A 31 -82.37 -25.61 23.47
CA ARG A 31 -82.39 -24.19 23.73
C ARG A 31 -83.68 -23.51 23.26
N LYS A 32 -84.13 -23.76 22.06
CA LYS A 32 -85.38 -23.23 21.46
C LYS A 32 -86.59 -23.66 22.24
N MET A 33 -86.66 -24.86 22.72
CA MET A 33 -87.80 -25.37 23.49
C MET A 33 -87.81 -24.81 24.88
N LEU A 34 -86.70 -24.87 25.63
CA LEU A 34 -86.59 -24.42 26.99
C LEU A 34 -86.75 -22.90 27.14
N SER A 35 -86.31 -22.08 26.16
CA SER A 35 -86.50 -20.66 26.16
C SER A 35 -87.96 -20.17 26.04
N ARG A 36 -88.89 -21.07 25.72
CA ARG A 36 -90.33 -20.75 25.68
C ARG A 36 -91.00 -20.76 27.07
N TYR A 37 -90.30 -21.26 28.04
CA TYR A 37 -90.79 -21.42 29.42
C TYR A 37 -89.93 -20.54 30.37
N ARG A 38 -90.40 -20.23 31.56
CA ARG A 38 -89.58 -19.63 32.58
C ARG A 38 -88.49 -20.63 32.99
N SER A 39 -87.27 -20.12 33.25
CA SER A 39 -86.16 -20.97 33.75
C SER A 39 -86.55 -21.87 34.87
N ARG A 40 -86.19 -23.16 34.82
CA ARG A 40 -86.51 -24.20 35.76
C ARG A 40 -85.27 -24.84 36.32
N PRO A 41 -85.19 -25.21 37.57
CA PRO A 41 -84.03 -25.84 38.19
C PRO A 41 -83.54 -27.09 37.48
N TYR A 42 -84.40 -27.80 36.74
CA TYR A 42 -84.03 -29.00 36.02
C TYR A 42 -83.36 -28.77 34.65
N GLU A 43 -83.39 -27.54 34.13
CA GLU A 43 -82.79 -27.22 32.80
C GLU A 43 -81.30 -27.54 32.80
N ARG A 44 -80.56 -27.20 33.84
CA ARG A 44 -79.13 -27.60 33.97
C ARG A 44 -78.93 -29.11 33.87
N ARG A 45 -79.82 -29.91 34.40
CA ARG A 45 -79.72 -31.37 34.33
C ARG A 45 -79.99 -31.88 32.92
N ILE A 46 -80.93 -31.28 32.17
CA ILE A 46 -81.12 -31.65 30.75
C ILE A 46 -79.82 -31.43 29.95
N TYR A 47 -79.24 -30.25 30.01
CA TYR A 47 -78.00 -29.97 29.27
C TYR A 47 -76.84 -30.88 29.77
N ARG A 48 -76.70 -31.10 31.06
CA ARG A 48 -75.68 -32.01 31.59
C ARG A 48 -75.83 -33.42 31.05
N ASN A 49 -76.99 -34.02 31.16
CA ASN A 49 -77.22 -35.37 30.72
C ASN A 49 -77.13 -35.51 29.19
N LEU A 50 -77.55 -34.52 28.44
CA LEU A 50 -77.41 -34.48 26.96
C LEU A 50 -75.92 -34.36 26.57
N ALA A 51 -75.13 -33.60 27.26
CA ALA A 51 -73.67 -33.51 27.05
C ALA A 51 -72.99 -34.85 27.32
N GLU A 52 -73.32 -35.48 28.49
CA GLU A 52 -72.81 -36.81 28.87
C GLU A 52 -73.23 -37.94 27.85
N PHE A 53 -74.41 -37.83 27.32
CA PHE A 53 -74.88 -38.73 26.23
C PHE A 53 -74.01 -38.56 25.02
N TYR A 54 -73.79 -37.31 24.55
CA TYR A 54 -72.96 -37.06 23.37
C TYR A 54 -71.48 -37.43 23.56
N GLU A 55 -70.93 -37.27 24.75
CA GLU A 55 -69.58 -37.72 25.09
C GLU A 55 -69.51 -39.30 24.98
N LYS A 56 -70.49 -40.04 25.51
CA LYS A 56 -70.50 -41.42 25.45
C LYS A 56 -70.64 -41.98 24.03
N GLU A 57 -71.36 -41.30 23.16
CA GLU A 57 -71.52 -41.62 21.76
C GLU A 57 -70.37 -41.03 20.87
N GLU A 58 -69.37 -40.50 21.46
CA GLU A 58 -68.17 -39.86 20.76
C GLU A 58 -68.57 -38.73 19.80
N LEU A 59 -69.72 -38.10 20.04
CA LEU A 59 -70.20 -36.91 19.30
C LEU A 59 -69.64 -35.65 19.94
N TYR A 60 -68.33 -35.50 19.84
CA TYR A 60 -67.54 -34.52 20.59
C TYR A 60 -67.94 -33.06 20.28
N SER A 61 -68.29 -32.72 19.06
CA SER A 61 -68.75 -31.38 18.69
C SER A 61 -70.09 -31.02 19.37
N ASP A 62 -71.03 -31.96 19.45
CA ASP A 62 -72.34 -31.77 20.07
C ASP A 62 -72.23 -31.76 21.57
N ALA A 63 -71.35 -32.58 22.15
CA ALA A 63 -71.02 -32.57 23.56
C ALA A 63 -70.46 -31.22 24.01
N ALA A 64 -69.51 -30.71 23.28
CA ALA A 64 -68.88 -29.38 23.53
C ALA A 64 -69.90 -28.26 23.42
N ALA A 65 -70.71 -28.23 22.34
CA ALA A 65 -71.77 -27.24 22.14
C ALA A 65 -72.81 -27.25 23.23
N THR A 66 -73.17 -28.45 23.72
CA THR A 66 -74.12 -28.63 24.80
C THR A 66 -73.57 -28.18 26.16
N ARG A 67 -72.28 -28.46 26.45
CA ARG A 67 -71.59 -27.92 27.63
C ARG A 67 -71.49 -26.41 27.60
N LEU A 68 -71.19 -25.84 26.45
CA LEU A 68 -71.10 -24.36 26.28
C LEU A 68 -72.51 -23.75 26.54
N ALA A 69 -73.58 -24.35 26.05
CA ALA A 69 -74.91 -23.87 26.32
C ALA A 69 -75.26 -23.93 27.82
N LEU A 70 -74.80 -24.98 28.53
CA LEU A 70 -74.95 -25.09 30.00
C LEU A 70 -74.21 -24.01 30.77
N VAL A 71 -72.97 -23.62 30.32
CA VAL A 71 -72.24 -22.48 30.86
C VAL A 71 -72.95 -21.17 30.57
N GLN A 72 -73.51 -20.97 29.37
CA GLN A 72 -74.24 -19.76 28.99
C GLN A 72 -75.60 -19.60 29.73
N LEU A 73 -76.18 -20.70 30.17
CA LEU A 73 -77.44 -20.67 30.97
C LEU A 73 -77.23 -19.98 32.32
N ASP A 74 -76.07 -20.15 32.95
CA ASP A 74 -75.72 -19.53 34.23
C ASP A 74 -74.18 -19.27 34.26
N PRO A 75 -73.75 -18.20 33.65
CA PRO A 75 -72.32 -17.90 33.44
C PRO A 75 -71.54 -17.68 34.75
N PHE A 76 -72.22 -17.25 35.77
CA PHE A 76 -71.61 -16.93 37.07
C PHE A 76 -71.67 -18.08 38.10
N ASN A 77 -72.20 -19.23 37.70
CA ASN A 77 -72.21 -20.38 38.55
C ASN A 77 -70.79 -20.90 38.84
N PRO A 78 -70.48 -21.20 40.12
CA PRO A 78 -69.18 -21.77 40.49
C PRO A 78 -68.72 -22.98 39.71
N GLU A 79 -69.65 -23.84 39.23
CA GLU A 79 -69.33 -25.02 38.43
C GLU A 79 -69.04 -24.69 36.97
N SER A 80 -69.40 -23.48 36.49
CA SER A 80 -69.30 -23.14 35.05
C SER A 80 -67.89 -23.20 34.52
N ALA A 81 -66.90 -22.75 35.29
CA ALA A 81 -65.49 -22.86 34.91
C ALA A 81 -65.02 -24.33 34.71
N ARG A 82 -65.50 -25.26 35.60
CA ARG A 82 -65.18 -26.70 35.47
C ARG A 82 -65.83 -27.31 34.25
N ILE A 83 -67.07 -26.88 33.94
CA ILE A 83 -67.80 -27.38 32.76
C ILE A 83 -67.14 -26.88 31.47
N ASP A 84 -66.70 -25.67 31.47
CA ASP A 84 -66.00 -25.01 30.34
C ASP A 84 -64.62 -25.65 30.11
N ALA A 85 -63.85 -25.91 31.15
CA ALA A 85 -62.58 -26.65 31.08
C ALA A 85 -62.78 -28.06 30.49
N ALA A 86 -63.94 -28.70 30.74
CA ALA A 86 -64.24 -29.98 30.11
C ALA A 86 -64.45 -29.87 28.58
N ILE A 87 -64.88 -28.75 28.05
CA ILE A 87 -64.97 -28.52 26.60
C ILE A 87 -63.57 -28.59 25.96
N ILE A 88 -62.58 -27.97 26.58
CA ILE A 88 -61.18 -27.99 26.10
C ILE A 88 -60.69 -29.45 26.04
N ARG A 89 -60.95 -30.23 27.12
CA ARG A 89 -60.58 -31.64 27.18
C ARG A 89 -61.26 -32.49 26.10
N ILE A 90 -62.55 -32.30 25.86
CA ILE A 90 -63.30 -32.95 24.83
C ILE A 90 -62.65 -32.73 23.44
N TYR A 91 -62.31 -31.50 23.11
CA TYR A 91 -61.65 -31.21 21.84
C TYR A 91 -60.21 -31.73 21.74
N GLN A 92 -59.49 -31.80 22.88
CA GLN A 92 -58.18 -32.44 22.93
C GLN A 92 -58.26 -33.95 22.66
N GLU A 93 -59.19 -34.65 23.32
CA GLU A 93 -59.40 -36.09 23.15
C GLU A 93 -59.88 -36.43 21.73
N ALA A 94 -60.67 -35.57 21.12
CA ALA A 94 -61.12 -35.69 19.72
C ALA A 94 -60.04 -35.29 18.67
N GLY A 95 -58.90 -34.75 19.06
CA GLY A 95 -57.84 -34.30 18.18
C GLY A 95 -58.13 -33.03 17.37
N PHE A 96 -59.16 -32.25 17.76
CA PHE A 96 -59.56 -31.01 17.04
C PHE A 96 -58.74 -29.79 17.48
N GLN A 97 -57.46 -29.72 17.07
CA GLN A 97 -56.50 -28.73 17.54
C GLN A 97 -56.98 -27.26 17.41
N HIS A 98 -57.62 -26.90 16.27
CA HIS A 98 -58.14 -25.55 16.09
C HIS A 98 -59.28 -25.21 17.04
N ARG A 99 -60.15 -26.22 17.41
CA ARG A 99 -61.21 -26.06 18.37
C ARG A 99 -60.68 -25.97 19.82
N VAL A 100 -59.57 -26.62 20.09
CA VAL A 100 -58.85 -26.50 21.38
C VAL A 100 -58.42 -25.06 21.60
N ALA A 101 -57.81 -24.42 20.59
CA ALA A 101 -57.39 -23.01 20.68
C ALA A 101 -58.59 -22.07 20.89
N GLU A 102 -59.67 -22.24 20.10
CA GLU A 102 -60.89 -21.45 20.26
C GLU A 102 -61.54 -21.64 21.67
N ALA A 103 -61.58 -22.88 22.18
CA ALA A 103 -62.10 -23.16 23.53
C ALA A 103 -61.24 -22.53 24.63
N LYS A 104 -59.91 -22.63 24.53
CA LYS A 104 -58.99 -21.98 25.45
C LYS A 104 -59.16 -20.45 25.44
N ALA A 105 -59.29 -19.84 24.25
CA ALA A 105 -59.53 -18.41 24.09
C ALA A 105 -60.86 -17.99 24.79
N GLY A 106 -61.96 -18.72 24.52
CA GLY A 106 -63.23 -18.48 25.19
C GLY A 106 -63.18 -18.67 26.72
N PHE A 107 -62.36 -19.62 27.20
CA PHE A 107 -62.15 -19.82 28.62
C PHE A 107 -61.37 -18.62 29.24
N ALA A 108 -60.30 -18.17 28.58
CA ALA A 108 -59.53 -17.01 29.03
C ALA A 108 -60.38 -15.72 29.06
N ASP A 109 -61.22 -15.50 28.05
CA ASP A 109 -62.13 -14.34 27.98
C ASP A 109 -63.17 -14.37 29.11
N ARG A 110 -63.74 -15.56 29.43
CA ARG A 110 -64.79 -15.66 30.44
C ARG A 110 -64.28 -15.64 31.88
N TYR A 111 -63.05 -16.12 32.11
CA TYR A 111 -62.49 -16.29 33.46
C TYR A 111 -61.18 -15.53 33.63
N GLY A 112 -60.75 -14.67 32.68
CA GLY A 112 -59.63 -13.76 32.81
C GLY A 112 -59.84 -12.80 33.96
N ARG A 113 -58.77 -12.19 34.43
CA ARG A 113 -58.74 -11.38 35.70
C ARG A 113 -59.78 -10.25 35.72
N ASP A 114 -60.03 -9.65 34.58
CA ASP A 114 -60.95 -8.50 34.46
C ASP A 114 -62.37 -8.97 34.04
N SER A 115 -62.64 -10.25 33.99
CA SER A 115 -63.96 -10.76 33.60
C SER A 115 -65.05 -10.51 34.63
N VAL A 116 -66.27 -10.39 34.15
CA VAL A 116 -67.50 -10.19 34.98
C VAL A 116 -67.72 -11.36 35.96
N PHE A 117 -67.17 -12.55 35.67
CA PHE A 117 -67.24 -13.71 36.53
C PHE A 117 -66.75 -13.38 37.94
N TRP A 118 -65.66 -12.62 38.11
CA TRP A 118 -65.08 -12.28 39.39
C TRP A 118 -65.84 -11.21 40.17
N GLN A 119 -66.81 -10.55 39.55
CA GLN A 119 -67.75 -9.66 40.28
C GLN A 119 -68.76 -10.48 41.13
N HIS A 120 -68.92 -11.80 40.82
CA HIS A 120 -69.88 -12.67 41.49
C HIS A 120 -69.21 -13.81 42.27
N ASN A 121 -67.90 -14.02 42.05
CA ASN A 121 -67.12 -15.09 42.64
C ASN A 121 -65.81 -14.52 43.23
N SER A 122 -65.35 -15.10 44.35
CA SER A 122 -64.10 -14.72 44.98
C SER A 122 -62.90 -15.37 44.29
N PRO A 123 -61.90 -14.62 43.82
CA PRO A 123 -60.66 -15.19 43.29
C PRO A 123 -59.95 -16.16 44.23
N ASP A 124 -59.99 -15.91 45.53
CA ASP A 124 -59.34 -16.74 46.53
C ASP A 124 -59.97 -18.15 46.65
N GLU A 125 -61.26 -18.27 46.38
CA GLU A 125 -61.99 -19.57 46.37
C GLU A 125 -61.77 -20.34 45.10
N PHE A 126 -61.33 -19.69 44.04
CA PHE A 126 -61.18 -20.28 42.69
C PHE A 126 -59.75 -20.15 42.14
N SER A 127 -58.74 -20.25 42.98
CA SER A 127 -57.32 -20.12 42.58
C SER A 127 -56.96 -21.12 41.45
N ALA A 128 -57.54 -22.32 41.46
CA ALA A 128 -57.35 -23.31 40.40
C ALA A 128 -57.87 -22.83 39.02
N VAL A 129 -58.93 -22.01 38.97
CA VAL A 129 -59.41 -21.41 37.72
C VAL A 129 -58.44 -20.36 37.20
N ILE A 130 -57.92 -19.54 38.11
CA ILE A 130 -56.88 -18.54 37.74
C ILE A 130 -55.64 -19.25 37.16
N ASP A 131 -55.19 -20.34 37.80
CA ASP A 131 -54.06 -21.10 37.32
C ASP A 131 -54.33 -21.74 35.93
N GLN A 132 -55.55 -22.23 35.70
CA GLN A 132 -55.97 -22.71 34.38
C GLN A 132 -55.98 -21.59 33.33
N VAL A 133 -56.50 -20.40 33.67
CA VAL A 133 -56.48 -19.23 32.76
C VAL A 133 -55.05 -18.89 32.39
N LYS A 134 -54.14 -18.82 33.34
CA LYS A 134 -52.71 -18.59 33.05
C LYS A 134 -52.14 -19.59 32.09
N VAL A 135 -52.36 -20.88 32.35
CA VAL A 135 -51.88 -21.95 31.46
C VAL A 135 -52.45 -21.84 30.04
N HIS A 136 -53.75 -21.54 29.93
CA HIS A 136 -54.39 -21.40 28.63
C HIS A 136 -53.92 -20.16 27.88
N ILE A 137 -53.67 -19.04 28.54
CA ILE A 137 -53.07 -17.81 27.91
C ILE A 137 -51.69 -18.12 27.34
N ILE A 138 -50.84 -18.82 28.12
CA ILE A 138 -49.50 -19.21 27.66
C ILE A 138 -49.59 -20.20 26.46
N ASP A 139 -50.44 -21.15 26.57
CA ASP A 139 -50.65 -22.14 25.50
C ASP A 139 -51.13 -21.47 24.18
N LEU A 140 -52.04 -20.50 24.31
CA LEU A 140 -52.53 -19.70 23.19
C LEU A 140 -51.44 -18.85 22.57
N ALA A 141 -50.66 -18.16 23.42
CA ALA A 141 -49.53 -17.36 22.97
C ALA A 141 -48.55 -18.20 22.16
N ARG A 142 -48.13 -19.36 22.69
CA ARG A 142 -47.23 -20.32 22.00
C ARG A 142 -47.86 -20.95 20.75
N HIS A 143 -49.15 -21.30 20.81
CA HIS A 143 -49.86 -21.86 19.67
C HIS A 143 -49.89 -20.89 18.49
N TYR A 144 -50.32 -19.65 18.73
CA TYR A 144 -50.36 -18.64 17.69
C TYR A 144 -48.96 -18.17 17.24
N HIS A 145 -47.95 -18.18 18.09
CA HIS A 145 -46.58 -17.95 17.73
C HIS A 145 -46.07 -19.03 16.75
N ALA A 146 -46.24 -20.30 17.09
CA ALA A 146 -45.88 -21.40 16.19
C ALA A 146 -46.65 -21.33 14.87
N SER A 147 -47.95 -20.96 14.92
CA SER A 147 -48.76 -20.74 13.71
C SER A 147 -48.22 -19.59 12.86
N ALA A 148 -47.80 -18.51 13.50
CA ALA A 148 -47.18 -17.37 12.83
C ALA A 148 -45.88 -17.73 12.13
N GLN A 149 -45.03 -18.53 12.80
CA GLN A 149 -43.78 -19.04 12.23
C GLN A 149 -44.01 -19.92 11.00
N ALA A 150 -45.04 -20.80 11.08
CA ALA A 150 -45.34 -21.70 10.00
C ALA A 150 -46.03 -21.05 8.78
N SER A 151 -46.89 -20.06 9.01
CA SER A 151 -47.75 -19.46 7.98
C SER A 151 -47.37 -18.03 7.58
N HIS A 152 -46.54 -17.37 8.36
CA HIS A 152 -46.23 -15.94 8.27
C HIS A 152 -47.48 -15.04 8.26
N SER A 153 -48.56 -15.52 8.89
CA SER A 153 -49.85 -14.83 8.93
C SER A 153 -49.80 -13.64 9.90
N ALA A 154 -50.12 -12.46 9.43
CA ALA A 154 -50.23 -11.26 10.26
C ALA A 154 -51.28 -11.39 11.37
N ASP A 155 -52.34 -12.20 11.14
CA ASP A 155 -53.37 -12.50 12.15
C ASP A 155 -52.81 -13.36 13.28
N SER A 156 -52.00 -14.37 12.96
CA SER A 156 -51.36 -15.23 13.95
C SER A 156 -50.34 -14.42 14.78
N TYR A 157 -49.54 -13.53 14.18
CA TYR A 157 -48.64 -12.62 14.90
C TYR A 157 -49.42 -11.72 15.90
N ARG A 158 -50.52 -11.10 15.47
CA ARG A 158 -51.35 -10.26 16.33
C ARG A 158 -51.96 -11.02 17.49
N LYS A 159 -52.47 -12.25 17.26
CA LYS A 159 -53.03 -13.07 18.30
C LYS A 159 -51.97 -13.52 19.31
N ALA A 160 -50.81 -13.95 18.85
CA ALA A 160 -49.70 -14.32 19.74
C ALA A 160 -49.27 -13.12 20.60
N GLU A 161 -49.06 -11.97 19.99
CA GLU A 161 -48.72 -10.73 20.69
C GLU A 161 -49.78 -10.38 21.77
N HIS A 162 -51.08 -10.46 21.42
CA HIS A 162 -52.17 -10.21 22.35
C HIS A 162 -52.04 -11.09 23.59
N TYR A 163 -51.89 -12.39 23.43
CA TYR A 163 -51.84 -13.31 24.57
C TYR A 163 -50.56 -13.16 25.39
N TYR A 164 -49.42 -12.91 24.78
CA TYR A 164 -48.21 -12.58 25.55
C TYR A 164 -48.41 -11.32 26.40
N ARG A 165 -48.98 -10.27 25.80
CA ARG A 165 -49.26 -9.00 26.56
C ARG A 165 -50.28 -9.23 27.69
N VAL A 166 -51.37 -9.95 27.42
CA VAL A 166 -52.36 -10.29 28.45
C VAL A 166 -51.70 -11.00 29.62
N PHE A 167 -50.81 -11.98 29.34
CA PHE A 167 -50.11 -12.68 30.42
C PHE A 167 -49.21 -11.71 31.24
N LEU A 168 -48.43 -10.89 30.54
CA LEU A 168 -47.50 -9.98 31.19
C LEU A 168 -48.21 -8.89 32.05
N ASP A 169 -49.37 -8.45 31.57
CA ASP A 169 -50.16 -7.42 32.27
C ASP A 169 -50.96 -7.98 33.44
N GLU A 170 -51.57 -9.17 33.28
CA GLU A 170 -52.41 -9.78 34.33
C GLU A 170 -51.56 -10.48 35.41
N TYR A 171 -50.38 -11.00 35.09
CA TYR A 171 -49.54 -11.81 35.99
C TYR A 171 -48.10 -11.32 36.12
N PRO A 172 -47.87 -10.03 36.46
CA PRO A 172 -46.52 -9.44 36.47
C PRO A 172 -45.59 -10.03 37.55
N GLY A 173 -46.10 -10.79 38.52
CA GLY A 173 -45.32 -11.49 39.54
C GLY A 173 -45.12 -12.98 39.30
N ASP A 174 -45.55 -13.52 38.15
CA ASP A 174 -45.36 -14.93 37.82
C ASP A 174 -43.91 -15.23 37.44
N GLU A 175 -43.38 -16.38 37.85
CA GLU A 175 -42.00 -16.80 37.56
C GLU A 175 -41.67 -16.89 36.05
N ARG A 176 -42.67 -17.04 35.19
CA ARG A 176 -42.52 -17.13 33.76
C ARG A 176 -42.51 -15.77 33.02
N VAL A 177 -42.60 -14.66 33.76
CA VAL A 177 -42.64 -13.31 33.15
C VAL A 177 -41.42 -13.07 32.26
N ALA A 178 -40.22 -13.44 32.69
CA ALA A 178 -39.00 -13.27 31.89
C ALA A 178 -39.03 -14.11 30.60
N GLU A 179 -39.48 -15.37 30.69
CA GLU A 179 -39.64 -16.23 29.51
C GLU A 179 -40.67 -15.67 28.53
N MET A 180 -41.86 -15.29 29.04
CA MET A 180 -42.95 -14.82 28.16
C MET A 180 -42.59 -13.47 27.51
N ASN A 181 -41.91 -12.57 28.21
CA ASN A 181 -41.45 -11.34 27.63
C ASN A 181 -40.35 -11.54 26.60
N PHE A 182 -39.44 -12.48 26.82
CA PHE A 182 -38.46 -12.89 25.85
C PHE A 182 -39.13 -13.45 24.58
N LEU A 183 -40.13 -14.34 24.73
CA LEU A 183 -40.88 -14.90 23.60
C LEU A 183 -41.70 -13.84 22.86
N LEU A 184 -42.23 -12.82 23.54
CA LEU A 184 -42.84 -11.65 22.91
C LEU A 184 -41.84 -10.90 22.08
N ALA A 185 -40.62 -10.68 22.60
CA ALA A 185 -39.54 -10.00 21.85
C ALA A 185 -39.13 -10.78 20.61
N GLU A 186 -39.01 -12.13 20.70
CA GLU A 186 -38.74 -12.99 19.52
C GLU A 186 -39.85 -12.88 18.48
N LEU A 187 -41.14 -12.93 18.91
CA LEU A 187 -42.27 -12.73 18.03
C LEU A 187 -42.25 -11.39 17.28
N LEU A 188 -41.94 -10.31 17.99
CA LEU A 188 -41.84 -8.96 17.43
C LEU A 188 -40.65 -8.86 16.45
N TYR A 189 -39.55 -9.51 16.78
CA TYR A 189 -38.37 -9.59 15.89
C TYR A 189 -38.72 -10.31 14.57
N GLU A 190 -39.40 -11.47 14.66
CA GLU A 190 -39.87 -12.23 13.48
C GLU A 190 -40.87 -11.43 12.63
N ALA A 191 -41.74 -10.64 13.28
CA ALA A 191 -42.65 -9.72 12.65
C ALA A 191 -41.99 -8.46 12.05
N ARG A 192 -40.64 -8.34 12.17
CA ARG A 192 -39.83 -7.16 11.78
C ARG A 192 -40.22 -5.85 12.52
N GLN A 193 -40.84 -5.98 13.67
CA GLN A 193 -41.13 -4.85 14.56
C GLN A 193 -39.92 -4.63 15.49
N TYR A 194 -38.76 -4.29 14.89
CA TYR A 194 -37.49 -4.26 15.59
C TYR A 194 -37.43 -3.27 16.75
N PRO A 195 -38.00 -2.05 16.66
CA PRO A 195 -37.98 -1.12 17.79
C PRO A 195 -38.76 -1.62 19.01
N GLU A 196 -39.86 -2.34 18.77
CA GLU A 196 -40.67 -2.99 19.81
C GLU A 196 -39.94 -4.19 20.39
N ALA A 197 -39.35 -5.01 19.53
CA ALA A 197 -38.54 -6.18 19.93
C ALA A 197 -37.40 -5.77 20.85
N VAL A 198 -36.65 -4.72 20.49
CA VAL A 198 -35.56 -4.19 21.34
C VAL A 198 -36.06 -3.80 22.73
N ARG A 199 -37.19 -3.11 22.82
CA ARG A 199 -37.75 -2.70 24.15
C ARG A 199 -38.05 -3.90 25.02
N GLU A 200 -38.68 -4.93 24.50
CA GLU A 200 -39.03 -6.12 25.25
C GLU A 200 -37.80 -6.97 25.59
N TYR A 201 -36.82 -7.08 24.66
CA TYR A 201 -35.55 -7.72 24.96
C TYR A 201 -34.79 -6.99 26.07
N GLU A 202 -34.63 -5.67 25.98
CA GLU A 202 -33.97 -4.89 27.03
C GLU A 202 -34.68 -4.95 28.37
N ARG A 203 -36.03 -5.01 28.36
CA ARG A 203 -36.81 -5.22 29.56
C ARG A 203 -36.49 -6.55 30.25
N THR A 204 -36.41 -7.64 29.47
CA THR A 204 -35.99 -8.94 29.99
C THR A 204 -34.55 -8.93 30.46
N ALA A 205 -33.64 -8.35 29.65
CA ALA A 205 -32.22 -8.35 29.96
C ALA A 205 -31.85 -7.57 31.23
N PHE A 206 -32.53 -6.45 31.50
CA PHE A 206 -32.06 -5.51 32.52
C PHE A 206 -33.00 -5.30 33.71
N THR A 207 -34.26 -5.80 33.67
CA THR A 207 -35.24 -5.49 34.71
C THR A 207 -35.89 -6.72 35.32
N GLN A 208 -35.92 -7.88 34.66
CA GLN A 208 -36.65 -9.04 35.13
C GLN A 208 -35.87 -10.06 35.96
N GLY A 209 -34.53 -9.87 36.07
CA GLY A 209 -33.70 -10.55 37.08
C GLY A 209 -33.44 -12.05 36.89
N ASP A 210 -33.94 -12.69 35.85
CA ASP A 210 -33.66 -14.10 35.55
C ASP A 210 -32.42 -14.22 34.68
N PRO A 211 -31.28 -14.76 35.18
CA PRO A 211 -30.02 -14.77 34.45
C PRO A 211 -30.06 -15.56 33.13
N ASP A 212 -30.85 -16.63 33.08
CA ASP A 212 -30.90 -17.51 31.90
C ASP A 212 -31.60 -16.83 30.71
N TRP A 213 -32.69 -16.10 30.98
CA TRP A 213 -33.40 -15.34 29.95
C TRP A 213 -32.74 -14.00 29.68
N ALA A 214 -32.14 -13.37 30.70
CA ALA A 214 -31.55 -12.06 30.56
C ALA A 214 -30.36 -12.03 29.59
N THR A 215 -29.50 -13.04 29.61
CA THR A 215 -28.36 -13.11 28.65
C THR A 215 -28.84 -13.35 27.23
N ARG A 216 -29.82 -14.23 27.03
CA ARG A 216 -30.44 -14.47 25.71
C ARG A 216 -31.13 -13.21 25.19
N ALA A 217 -31.80 -12.48 26.07
CA ALA A 217 -32.49 -11.24 25.71
C ALA A 217 -31.50 -10.13 25.34
N GLY A 218 -30.39 -10.02 26.06
CA GLY A 218 -29.32 -9.10 25.70
C GLY A 218 -28.78 -9.35 24.29
N GLU A 219 -28.52 -10.62 23.96
CA GLU A 219 -28.11 -11.00 22.58
C GLU A 219 -29.22 -10.72 21.55
N GLY A 220 -30.50 -11.02 21.92
CA GLY A 220 -31.66 -10.74 21.08
C GLY A 220 -31.80 -9.25 20.77
N ALA A 221 -31.59 -8.38 21.76
CA ALA A 221 -31.61 -6.93 21.59
C ALA A 221 -30.56 -6.47 20.59
N LEU A 222 -29.33 -6.94 20.72
CA LEU A 222 -28.25 -6.60 19.79
C LEU A 222 -28.53 -7.08 18.36
N ARG A 223 -29.09 -8.29 18.18
CA ARG A 223 -29.54 -8.78 16.87
C ARG A 223 -30.64 -7.90 16.28
N ALA A 224 -31.58 -7.43 17.10
CA ALA A 224 -32.70 -6.59 16.65
C ALA A 224 -32.19 -5.17 16.28
N TYR A 225 -31.22 -4.63 16.99
CA TYR A 225 -30.54 -3.39 16.64
C TYR A 225 -29.88 -3.49 15.27
N GLU A 226 -29.10 -4.55 15.04
CA GLU A 226 -28.40 -4.77 13.77
C GLU A 226 -29.38 -4.94 12.61
N ALA A 227 -30.43 -5.76 12.79
CA ALA A 227 -31.42 -6.00 11.76
C ALA A 227 -32.13 -4.71 11.30
N HIS A 228 -32.46 -3.83 12.24
CA HIS A 228 -33.17 -2.58 11.93
C HIS A 228 -32.28 -1.54 11.23
N LYS A 229 -30.99 -1.49 11.51
CA LYS A 229 -30.05 -0.56 10.87
C LYS A 229 -30.06 -0.63 9.35
N ASN A 230 -30.31 -1.81 8.80
CA ASN A 230 -30.35 -2.01 7.35
C ASN A 230 -31.49 -1.30 6.66
N ASP A 231 -32.58 -1.01 7.38
CA ASP A 231 -33.79 -0.39 6.86
C ASP A 231 -33.82 1.14 7.05
N LEU A 232 -32.79 1.71 7.74
CA LEU A 232 -32.78 3.11 8.16
C LEU A 232 -31.95 4.02 7.23
N GLY A 233 -32.37 5.25 7.07
CA GLY A 233 -31.59 6.34 6.49
C GLY A 233 -30.39 6.74 7.39
N THR A 234 -29.44 7.49 6.84
CA THR A 234 -28.15 7.79 7.49
C THR A 234 -28.28 8.39 8.89
N VAL A 235 -29.13 9.41 9.08
CA VAL A 235 -29.29 10.11 10.37
C VAL A 235 -29.96 9.22 11.42
N GLU A 236 -30.98 8.46 11.01
CA GLU A 236 -31.70 7.55 11.91
C GLU A 236 -30.83 6.35 12.27
N ARG A 237 -30.07 5.83 11.33
CA ARG A 237 -29.08 4.78 11.53
C ARG A 237 -28.05 5.17 12.60
N GLU A 238 -27.52 6.39 12.55
CA GLU A 238 -26.58 6.89 13.54
C GLU A 238 -27.20 6.93 14.95
N ARG A 239 -28.41 7.46 15.06
CA ARG A 239 -29.13 7.47 16.36
C ARG A 239 -29.37 6.08 16.89
N TRP A 240 -29.74 5.16 16.00
CA TRP A 240 -29.99 3.77 16.34
C TRP A 240 -28.74 3.04 16.76
N SER A 241 -27.62 3.24 16.07
CA SER A 241 -26.30 2.73 16.43
C SER A 241 -25.84 3.23 17.81
N ASN A 242 -26.08 4.49 18.14
CA ASN A 242 -25.73 5.01 19.46
C ASN A 242 -26.52 4.28 20.58
N ARG A 243 -27.81 3.99 20.37
CA ARG A 243 -28.61 3.20 21.32
C ARG A 243 -28.10 1.76 21.46
N GLU A 244 -27.76 1.12 20.35
CA GLU A 244 -27.15 -0.20 20.35
C GLU A 244 -25.89 -0.25 21.21
N ILE A 245 -25.00 0.74 21.06
CA ILE A 245 -23.77 0.86 21.83
C ILE A 245 -24.07 1.02 23.33
N GLU A 246 -25.02 1.87 23.68
CA GLU A 246 -25.46 2.03 25.05
C GLU A 246 -26.04 0.72 25.64
N SER A 247 -26.84 0.00 24.84
CA SER A 247 -27.38 -1.31 25.23
C SER A 247 -26.25 -2.35 25.38
N ALA A 248 -25.28 -2.40 24.48
CA ALA A 248 -24.13 -3.30 24.56
C ALA A 248 -23.23 -2.98 25.77
N ILE A 249 -23.03 -1.71 26.11
CA ILE A 249 -22.29 -1.30 27.33
C ILE A 249 -23.03 -1.78 28.57
N ARG A 250 -24.33 -1.51 28.67
CA ARG A 250 -25.16 -2.00 29.80
C ARG A 250 -25.12 -3.52 29.91
N PHE A 251 -25.11 -4.21 28.77
CA PHE A 251 -25.08 -5.67 28.75
C PHE A 251 -23.75 -6.22 29.27
N ILE A 252 -22.59 -5.67 28.82
CA ILE A 252 -21.28 -6.12 29.30
C ILE A 252 -21.06 -5.75 30.81
N GLU A 253 -21.60 -4.64 31.26
CA GLU A 253 -21.56 -4.24 32.66
C GLU A 253 -22.41 -5.14 33.56
N ALA A 254 -23.60 -5.54 33.08
CA ALA A 254 -24.49 -6.44 33.81
C ALA A 254 -23.98 -7.90 33.78
N TYR A 255 -23.36 -8.32 32.67
CA TYR A 255 -22.88 -9.69 32.45
C TYR A 255 -21.42 -9.67 31.96
N PRO A 256 -20.47 -9.38 32.88
CA PRO A 256 -19.04 -9.29 32.52
C PRO A 256 -18.52 -10.58 31.92
N GLY A 257 -17.77 -10.45 30.79
CA GLY A 257 -17.22 -11.58 30.07
C GLY A 257 -18.17 -12.23 29.07
N HIS A 258 -19.38 -11.71 28.89
CA HIS A 258 -20.29 -12.23 27.84
C HIS A 258 -19.77 -11.91 26.43
N PRO A 259 -19.47 -12.95 25.60
CA PRO A 259 -18.78 -12.72 24.32
C PRO A 259 -19.62 -11.93 23.31
N GLY A 260 -20.95 -12.07 23.34
CA GLY A 260 -21.86 -11.36 22.44
C GLY A 260 -21.85 -9.84 22.66
N ALA A 261 -21.88 -9.40 23.93
CA ALA A 261 -21.79 -7.98 24.25
C ALA A 261 -20.44 -7.37 23.85
N ALA A 262 -19.36 -8.09 24.15
CA ALA A 262 -18.02 -7.66 23.78
C ALA A 262 -17.84 -7.58 22.26
N ALA A 263 -18.37 -8.55 21.51
CA ALA A 263 -18.33 -8.54 20.05
C ALA A 263 -19.09 -7.35 19.46
N ALA A 264 -20.28 -7.05 19.97
CA ALA A 264 -21.08 -5.89 19.54
C ALA A 264 -20.35 -4.56 19.80
N LEU A 265 -19.70 -4.42 20.98
CA LEU A 265 -18.90 -3.23 21.28
C LEU A 265 -17.69 -3.08 20.38
N VAL A 266 -17.01 -4.17 20.05
CA VAL A 266 -15.87 -4.14 19.11
C VAL A 266 -16.33 -3.73 17.72
N GLN A 267 -17.46 -4.28 17.25
CA GLN A 267 -18.07 -3.89 15.98
C GLN A 267 -18.47 -2.42 15.95
N SER A 268 -19.05 -1.94 17.06
CA SER A 268 -19.38 -0.52 17.23
C SER A 268 -18.14 0.37 17.22
N GLY A 269 -17.04 -0.09 17.81
CA GLY A 269 -15.76 0.59 17.77
C GLY A 269 -15.22 0.74 16.34
N ALA A 270 -15.35 -0.30 15.53
CA ALA A 270 -15.00 -0.26 14.11
C ALA A 270 -15.90 0.74 13.34
N ALA A 271 -17.21 0.72 13.59
CA ALA A 271 -18.15 1.66 13.00
C ALA A 271 -17.86 3.11 13.38
N TYR A 272 -17.42 3.38 14.59
CA TYR A 272 -16.98 4.72 15.01
C TYR A 272 -15.73 5.18 14.24
N LEU A 273 -14.82 4.27 13.93
CA LEU A 273 -13.65 4.62 13.09
C LEU A 273 -14.06 5.00 11.66
N GLU A 274 -15.01 4.28 11.07
CA GLU A 274 -15.56 4.62 9.75
C GLU A 274 -16.25 5.98 9.72
N GLN A 275 -16.81 6.41 10.87
CA GLN A 275 -17.46 7.71 11.05
C GLN A 275 -16.48 8.83 11.47
N ASP A 276 -15.17 8.58 11.45
CA ASP A 276 -14.13 9.51 11.93
C ASP A 276 -14.32 9.96 13.39
N ARG A 277 -14.73 9.01 14.25
CA ARG A 277 -14.97 9.20 15.70
C ARG A 277 -14.02 8.33 16.56
N PRO A 278 -12.71 8.55 16.46
CA PRO A 278 -11.72 7.68 17.10
C PRO A 278 -11.75 7.71 18.63
N ARG A 279 -12.19 8.80 19.24
CA ARG A 279 -12.27 8.88 20.72
C ARG A 279 -13.32 7.94 21.28
N GLU A 280 -14.46 7.84 20.61
CA GLU A 280 -15.54 6.91 20.95
C GLU A 280 -15.11 5.46 20.70
N ALA A 281 -14.38 5.19 19.63
CA ALA A 281 -13.81 3.88 19.37
C ALA A 281 -12.85 3.43 20.49
N ILE A 282 -12.01 4.34 21.01
CA ILE A 282 -11.14 4.06 22.16
C ILE A 282 -11.99 3.71 23.39
N ARG A 283 -13.04 4.50 23.70
CA ARG A 283 -13.87 4.29 24.87
C ARG A 283 -14.51 2.90 24.86
N VAL A 284 -15.18 2.51 23.76
CA VAL A 284 -15.85 1.20 23.70
C VAL A 284 -14.85 0.04 23.72
N SER A 285 -13.72 0.18 23.03
CA SER A 285 -12.65 -0.82 23.06
C SER A 285 -12.05 -0.97 24.47
N GLN A 286 -11.89 0.14 25.19
CA GLN A 286 -11.40 0.14 26.57
C GLN A 286 -12.38 -0.56 27.52
N THR A 287 -13.69 -0.36 27.34
CA THR A 287 -14.72 -1.08 28.10
C THR A 287 -14.59 -2.59 27.92
N VAL A 288 -14.40 -3.06 26.67
CA VAL A 288 -14.18 -4.49 26.39
C VAL A 288 -12.92 -4.99 27.10
N ILE A 289 -11.79 -4.28 26.98
CA ILE A 289 -10.50 -4.67 27.56
C ILE A 289 -10.55 -4.69 29.09
N GLN A 290 -11.28 -3.78 29.73
CA GLN A 290 -11.43 -3.75 31.21
C GLN A 290 -12.28 -4.89 31.73
N ASN A 291 -13.21 -5.43 30.94
CA ASN A 291 -14.11 -6.52 31.31
C ASN A 291 -13.65 -7.90 30.81
N GLN A 292 -12.34 -8.09 30.62
CA GLN A 292 -11.75 -9.23 29.92
C GLN A 292 -11.79 -10.59 30.61
N ALA A 293 -12.31 -10.71 31.84
CA ALA A 293 -12.12 -11.87 32.73
C ALA A 293 -12.55 -13.25 32.14
N SER A 294 -13.21 -13.30 30.96
CA SER A 294 -13.64 -14.54 30.32
C SER A 294 -13.81 -14.41 28.78
N LEU A 295 -13.28 -13.35 28.17
CA LEU A 295 -13.48 -13.12 26.75
C LEU A 295 -12.60 -14.02 25.88
N PRO A 296 -13.08 -14.46 24.70
CA PRO A 296 -12.23 -15.10 23.71
C PRO A 296 -11.08 -14.18 23.28
N ALA A 297 -9.88 -14.73 23.19
CA ALA A 297 -8.69 -13.97 22.79
C ALA A 297 -8.84 -13.23 21.44
N THR A 298 -9.69 -13.75 20.56
CA THR A 298 -10.03 -13.11 19.28
C THR A 298 -10.79 -11.80 19.45
N VAL A 299 -11.76 -11.76 20.38
CA VAL A 299 -12.54 -10.55 20.66
C VAL A 299 -11.66 -9.49 21.33
N GLU A 300 -10.87 -9.88 22.32
CA GLU A 300 -9.93 -8.99 22.99
C GLU A 300 -8.90 -8.42 22.02
N SER A 301 -8.34 -9.26 21.15
CA SER A 301 -7.40 -8.83 20.12
C SER A 301 -8.01 -7.83 19.13
N THR A 302 -9.27 -8.04 18.76
CA THR A 302 -9.97 -7.10 17.87
C THR A 302 -10.21 -5.77 18.58
N ALA A 303 -10.57 -5.78 19.86
CA ALA A 303 -10.69 -4.55 20.65
C ALA A 303 -9.35 -3.77 20.70
N TRP A 304 -8.24 -4.45 20.93
CA TRP A 304 -6.90 -3.85 20.85
C TRP A 304 -6.57 -3.32 19.47
N SER A 305 -6.99 -4.02 18.41
CA SER A 305 -6.79 -3.57 17.02
C SER A 305 -7.58 -2.30 16.70
N VAL A 306 -8.86 -2.23 17.10
CA VAL A 306 -9.71 -1.04 16.96
C VAL A 306 -9.10 0.13 17.73
N MET A 307 -8.68 -0.09 18.98
CA MET A 307 -8.03 0.94 19.79
C MET A 307 -6.73 1.43 19.15
N ALA A 308 -5.93 0.53 18.54
CA ALA A 308 -4.72 0.91 17.84
C ALA A 308 -5.00 1.80 16.62
N GLN A 309 -6.00 1.45 15.81
CA GLN A 309 -6.44 2.26 14.68
C GLN A 309 -6.96 3.64 15.12
N ALA A 310 -7.70 3.68 16.22
CA ALA A 310 -8.22 4.93 16.80
C ALA A 310 -7.08 5.86 17.29
N HIS A 311 -6.10 5.31 18.01
CA HIS A 311 -4.89 6.07 18.38
C HIS A 311 -4.11 6.54 17.17
N PHE A 312 -4.02 5.70 16.13
CA PHE A 312 -3.37 6.07 14.88
C PHE A 312 -4.07 7.27 14.20
N ALA A 313 -5.40 7.23 14.11
CA ALA A 313 -6.21 8.33 13.57
C ALA A 313 -6.05 9.65 14.34
N LEU A 314 -5.86 9.56 15.66
CA LEU A 314 -5.58 10.72 16.53
C LEU A 314 -4.11 11.20 16.47
N GLY A 315 -3.24 10.57 15.69
CA GLY A 315 -1.82 10.91 15.65
C GLY A 315 -1.02 10.46 16.88
N GLN A 316 -1.62 9.64 17.75
CA GLN A 316 -1.01 9.09 18.96
C GLN A 316 -0.27 7.79 18.65
N TYR A 317 0.74 7.88 17.77
CA TYR A 317 1.41 6.73 17.19
C TYR A 317 2.10 5.80 18.19
N PRO A 318 2.72 6.28 19.29
CA PRO A 318 3.27 5.39 20.33
C PRO A 318 2.20 4.53 20.99
N SER A 319 1.02 5.09 21.28
CA SER A 319 -0.11 4.35 21.85
C SER A 319 -0.68 3.35 20.85
N ALA A 320 -0.76 3.72 19.58
CA ALA A 320 -1.17 2.82 18.50
C ALA A 320 -0.24 1.62 18.38
N GLU A 321 1.08 1.83 18.39
CA GLU A 321 2.07 0.75 18.39
C GLU A 321 1.90 -0.19 19.59
N GLN A 322 1.70 0.36 20.78
CA GLN A 322 1.51 -0.44 21.98
C GLN A 322 0.25 -1.31 21.88
N ALA A 323 -0.85 -0.75 21.40
CA ALA A 323 -2.10 -1.46 21.21
C ALA A 323 -2.00 -2.57 20.17
N TYR A 324 -1.36 -2.32 19.02
CA TYR A 324 -1.07 -3.37 18.01
C TYR A 324 -0.22 -4.51 18.59
N ARG A 325 0.76 -4.18 19.44
CA ARG A 325 1.59 -5.18 20.11
C ARG A 325 0.79 -6.08 21.04
N GLN A 326 -0.19 -5.53 21.77
CA GLN A 326 -1.10 -6.34 22.58
C GLN A 326 -2.00 -7.25 21.73
N ALA A 327 -2.57 -6.71 20.66
CA ALA A 327 -3.37 -7.50 19.71
C ALA A 327 -2.58 -8.68 19.13
N LEU A 328 -1.30 -8.48 18.79
CA LEU A 328 -0.40 -9.52 18.26
C LEU A 328 -0.14 -10.63 19.28
N ARG A 329 0.04 -10.30 20.57
CA ARG A 329 0.25 -11.29 21.64
C ARG A 329 -0.90 -12.27 21.78
N LEU A 330 -2.12 -11.82 21.49
CA LEU A 330 -3.35 -12.60 21.60
C LEU A 330 -3.60 -13.52 20.39
N ASN A 331 -2.87 -13.35 19.29
CA ASN A 331 -3.03 -14.13 18.04
C ASN A 331 -1.75 -14.81 17.55
N PRO A 332 -1.07 -15.62 18.34
CA PRO A 332 0.24 -16.19 17.97
C PRO A 332 0.18 -17.18 16.81
N GLN A 333 -0.99 -17.74 16.49
CA GLN A 333 -1.17 -18.80 15.49
C GLN A 333 -1.79 -18.32 14.17
N ASN A 334 -2.42 -17.15 14.15
CA ASN A 334 -3.15 -16.67 12.97
C ASN A 334 -2.27 -15.77 12.09
N LYS A 335 -1.62 -16.35 11.08
CA LYS A 335 -0.71 -15.63 10.17
C LYS A 335 -1.38 -14.48 9.41
N SER A 336 -2.66 -14.61 9.05
CA SER A 336 -3.38 -13.55 8.33
C SER A 336 -3.59 -12.32 9.22
N ILE A 337 -4.09 -12.53 10.45
CA ILE A 337 -4.28 -11.45 11.43
C ILE A 337 -2.94 -10.84 11.80
N GLN A 338 -1.91 -11.65 12.04
CA GLN A 338 -0.56 -11.16 12.32
C GLN A 338 -0.03 -10.24 11.22
N LYS A 339 -0.26 -10.60 9.95
CA LYS A 339 0.17 -9.76 8.82
C LYS A 339 -0.48 -8.38 8.91
N THR A 340 -1.79 -8.32 9.04
CA THR A 340 -2.54 -7.04 9.12
C THR A 340 -2.12 -6.20 10.33
N LEU A 341 -1.96 -6.83 11.49
CA LEU A 341 -1.55 -6.13 12.71
C LEU A 341 -0.10 -5.61 12.60
N ASN A 342 0.81 -6.39 12.02
CA ASN A 342 2.19 -5.96 11.77
C ASN A 342 2.25 -4.80 10.76
N GLU A 343 1.42 -4.82 9.72
CA GLU A 343 1.32 -3.71 8.76
C GLU A 343 0.85 -2.43 9.46
N GLY A 344 -0.19 -2.51 10.29
CA GLY A 344 -0.65 -1.38 11.10
C GLY A 344 0.40 -0.87 12.10
N MET A 345 1.09 -1.79 12.77
CA MET A 345 2.17 -1.45 13.70
C MET A 345 3.35 -0.80 12.97
N ALA A 346 3.75 -1.32 11.81
CA ALA A 346 4.79 -0.73 10.99
C ALA A 346 4.42 0.68 10.53
N ALA A 347 3.17 0.90 10.14
CA ALA A 347 2.67 2.23 9.79
C ALA A 347 2.73 3.20 10.97
N ALA A 348 2.38 2.76 12.19
CA ALA A 348 2.46 3.58 13.39
C ALA A 348 3.92 3.95 13.72
N ILE A 349 4.85 3.00 13.63
CA ILE A 349 6.28 3.23 13.84
C ILE A 349 6.84 4.19 12.77
N TYR A 350 6.43 4.01 11.51
CA TYR A 350 6.82 4.91 10.42
C TYR A 350 6.36 6.35 10.69
N LYS A 351 5.12 6.53 11.14
CA LYS A 351 4.60 7.86 11.52
C LYS A 351 5.31 8.47 12.73
N GLN A 352 5.73 7.67 13.71
CA GLN A 352 6.60 8.15 14.79
C GLN A 352 7.95 8.67 14.22
N ALA A 353 8.54 7.94 13.28
CA ALA A 353 9.77 8.37 12.63
C ALA A 353 9.60 9.70 11.88
N GLU A 354 8.47 9.90 11.18
CA GLU A 354 8.15 11.18 10.54
C GLU A 354 8.02 12.33 11.56
N GLN A 355 7.47 12.08 12.75
CA GLN A 355 7.39 13.08 13.82
C GLN A 355 8.80 13.47 14.31
N TYR A 356 9.65 12.49 14.64
CA TYR A 356 11.01 12.77 15.06
C TYR A 356 11.85 13.47 13.99
N ARG A 357 11.59 13.15 12.72
CA ARG A 357 12.25 13.86 11.61
C ARG A 357 11.83 15.33 11.53
N LYS A 358 10.55 15.66 11.80
CA LYS A 358 10.06 17.05 11.88
C LYS A 358 10.65 17.82 13.07
N GLU A 359 10.97 17.10 14.14
CA GLU A 359 11.62 17.64 15.35
C GLU A 359 13.16 17.70 15.21
N ASP A 360 13.71 17.47 14.00
CA ASP A 360 15.14 17.40 13.69
C ASP A 360 15.91 16.31 14.44
N ASN A 361 15.21 15.35 15.05
CA ASN A 361 15.83 14.19 15.67
C ASN A 361 16.05 13.07 14.64
N VAL A 362 16.98 13.34 13.72
CA VAL A 362 17.27 12.46 12.57
C VAL A 362 17.77 11.09 13.01
N GLN A 363 18.53 11.01 14.11
CA GLN A 363 19.03 9.74 14.64
C GLN A 363 17.87 8.81 15.03
N LYS A 364 16.90 9.34 15.80
CA LYS A 364 15.75 8.57 16.24
C LYS A 364 14.83 8.20 15.09
N ALA A 365 14.67 9.10 14.12
CA ALA A 365 13.92 8.84 12.89
C ALA A 365 14.53 7.66 12.10
N ALA A 366 15.85 7.62 11.90
CA ALA A 366 16.52 6.54 11.20
C ALA A 366 16.30 5.17 11.88
N GLU A 367 16.41 5.11 13.21
CA GLU A 367 16.16 3.90 14.00
C GLU A 367 14.72 3.41 13.82
N LEU A 368 13.75 4.33 13.86
CA LEU A 368 12.34 3.98 13.75
C LEU A 368 11.94 3.58 12.32
N TYR A 369 12.48 4.22 11.29
CA TYR A 369 12.27 3.80 9.90
C TYR A 369 12.79 2.37 9.67
N THR A 370 13.99 2.05 10.14
CA THR A 370 14.55 0.70 10.06
C THR A 370 13.70 -0.31 10.82
N ARG A 371 13.21 0.07 12.02
CA ARG A 371 12.33 -0.80 12.81
C ARG A 371 10.97 -1.01 12.14
N SER A 372 10.40 0.02 11.51
CA SER A 372 9.14 -0.09 10.77
C SER A 372 9.23 -1.14 9.68
N GLU A 373 10.29 -1.11 8.89
CA GLU A 373 10.54 -2.12 7.86
C GLU A 373 10.67 -3.53 8.43
N SER A 374 11.47 -3.69 9.50
CA SER A 374 11.72 -4.99 10.11
C SER A 374 10.48 -5.67 10.69
N VAL A 375 9.49 -4.88 11.10
CA VAL A 375 8.20 -5.37 11.64
C VAL A 375 7.33 -5.96 10.54
N ALA A 376 7.30 -5.37 9.36
CA ALA A 376 6.48 -5.83 8.25
C ALA A 376 7.22 -5.68 6.90
N PRO A 377 8.25 -6.52 6.64
CA PRO A 377 9.11 -6.38 5.45
C PRO A 377 8.38 -6.59 4.12
N ALA A 378 7.25 -7.30 4.14
CA ALA A 378 6.40 -7.51 2.96
C ALA A 378 5.27 -6.48 2.80
N SER A 379 5.22 -5.46 3.64
CA SER A 379 4.19 -4.41 3.58
C SER A 379 4.49 -3.37 2.49
N SER A 380 3.46 -2.66 2.05
CA SER A 380 3.61 -1.55 1.09
C SER A 380 4.43 -0.37 1.64
N ILE A 381 4.58 -0.26 2.96
CA ILE A 381 5.36 0.80 3.60
C ILE A 381 6.85 0.47 3.70
N ALA A 382 7.22 -0.82 3.64
CA ALA A 382 8.59 -1.27 3.84
C ALA A 382 9.61 -0.64 2.86
N PRO A 383 9.34 -0.55 1.54
CA PRO A 383 10.25 0.12 0.62
C PRO A 383 10.47 1.58 1.00
N LYS A 384 9.39 2.30 1.33
CA LYS A 384 9.47 3.70 1.71
C LYS A 384 10.21 3.89 3.04
N ALA A 385 9.98 3.02 4.01
CA ALA A 385 10.67 3.05 5.29
C ALA A 385 12.18 2.83 5.13
N ARG A 386 12.60 1.85 4.32
CA ARG A 386 14.02 1.62 4.01
C ARG A 386 14.67 2.80 3.31
N TYR A 387 13.98 3.39 2.34
CA TYR A 387 14.46 4.57 1.63
C TYR A 387 14.65 5.77 2.58
N ASP A 388 13.65 6.05 3.44
CA ASP A 388 13.71 7.15 4.38
C ASP A 388 14.75 6.90 5.49
N ALA A 389 14.95 5.64 5.91
CA ALA A 389 16.03 5.25 6.81
C ALA A 389 17.40 5.56 6.20
N ALA A 390 17.62 5.15 4.95
CA ALA A 390 18.86 5.42 4.23
C ALA A 390 19.10 6.94 4.07
N ALA A 391 18.05 7.70 3.72
CA ALA A 391 18.15 9.15 3.60
C ALA A 391 18.52 9.83 4.94
N ALA A 392 17.94 9.37 6.04
CA ALA A 392 18.27 9.85 7.38
C ALA A 392 19.73 9.48 7.78
N LEU A 393 20.18 8.27 7.45
CA LEU A 393 21.56 7.85 7.66
C LEU A 393 22.55 8.68 6.85
N MET A 394 22.21 9.07 5.62
CA MET A 394 23.02 9.97 4.79
C MET A 394 23.12 11.37 5.45
N GLN A 395 22.03 11.90 5.97
CA GLN A 395 22.01 13.17 6.68
C GLN A 395 22.91 13.15 7.92
N LEU A 396 23.03 11.99 8.57
CA LEU A 396 23.93 11.74 9.71
C LEU A 396 25.38 11.43 9.29
N ALA A 397 25.70 11.50 8.01
CA ALA A 397 26.99 11.08 7.44
C ALA A 397 27.38 9.64 7.74
N LYS A 398 26.42 8.76 8.06
CA LYS A 398 26.62 7.32 8.28
C LYS A 398 26.60 6.58 6.93
N TRP A 399 27.56 6.94 6.07
CA TRP A 399 27.59 6.52 4.66
C TRP A 399 27.58 5.01 4.46
N LYS A 400 28.33 4.25 5.27
CA LYS A 400 28.37 2.80 5.16
C LYS A 400 26.98 2.16 5.37
N ASN A 401 26.31 2.55 6.46
CA ASN A 401 24.97 2.02 6.77
C ASN A 401 23.92 2.45 5.72
N ALA A 402 24.04 3.68 5.24
CA ALA A 402 23.17 4.18 4.16
C ALA A 402 23.35 3.37 2.87
N THR A 403 24.61 3.10 2.51
CA THR A 403 24.94 2.28 1.32
C THR A 403 24.36 0.87 1.45
N GLU A 404 24.58 0.19 2.58
CA GLU A 404 24.05 -1.16 2.84
C GLU A 404 22.50 -1.18 2.71
N SER A 405 21.82 -0.17 3.27
CA SER A 405 20.36 -0.04 3.18
C SER A 405 19.89 0.19 1.74
N LEU A 406 20.58 1.02 0.96
CA LEU A 406 20.25 1.29 -0.44
C LEU A 406 20.55 0.10 -1.35
N GLU A 407 21.63 -0.63 -1.12
CA GLU A 407 21.97 -1.86 -1.84
C GLU A 407 20.89 -2.93 -1.62
N GLN A 408 20.43 -3.09 -0.37
CA GLN A 408 19.35 -3.99 -0.03
C GLN A 408 18.03 -3.54 -0.66
N PHE A 409 17.74 -2.23 -0.67
CA PHE A 409 16.55 -1.70 -1.37
C PHE A 409 16.55 -2.12 -2.84
N ARG A 410 17.69 -1.94 -3.50
CA ARG A 410 17.84 -2.28 -4.91
C ARG A 410 17.62 -3.78 -5.18
N ALA A 411 18.08 -4.64 -4.27
CA ALA A 411 17.93 -6.08 -4.38
C ALA A 411 16.51 -6.57 -4.09
N ASP A 412 15.86 -6.02 -3.06
CA ASP A 412 14.58 -6.50 -2.55
C ASP A 412 13.38 -5.90 -3.30
N TYR A 413 13.54 -4.71 -3.89
CA TYR A 413 12.45 -3.97 -4.55
C TYR A 413 12.78 -3.59 -6.02
N PRO A 414 13.14 -4.56 -6.89
CA PRO A 414 13.45 -4.27 -8.28
C PRO A 414 12.21 -3.71 -8.99
N GLY A 415 12.38 -2.59 -9.71
CA GLY A 415 11.28 -1.92 -10.44
C GLY A 415 10.39 -1.02 -9.58
N HIS A 416 10.71 -0.79 -8.32
CA HIS A 416 9.99 0.18 -7.51
C HIS A 416 10.18 1.62 -8.03
N SER A 417 9.16 2.46 -7.90
CA SER A 417 9.20 3.86 -8.40
C SER A 417 10.34 4.72 -7.85
N LEU A 418 10.86 4.39 -6.67
CA LEU A 418 12.01 5.05 -6.05
C LEU A 418 13.37 4.55 -6.57
N GLN A 419 13.41 3.55 -7.45
CA GLN A 419 14.66 2.91 -7.90
C GLN A 419 15.66 3.92 -8.47
N ALA A 420 15.20 4.82 -9.35
CA ALA A 420 16.08 5.83 -9.95
C ALA A 420 16.68 6.78 -8.90
N GLU A 421 15.94 7.11 -7.85
CA GLU A 421 16.42 7.97 -6.78
C GLU A 421 17.37 7.23 -5.83
N VAL A 422 17.07 5.96 -5.55
CA VAL A 422 17.96 5.05 -4.81
C VAL A 422 19.32 4.94 -5.50
N GLU A 423 19.36 4.75 -6.81
CA GLU A 423 20.60 4.68 -7.59
C GLU A 423 21.41 6.00 -7.45
N ARG A 424 20.77 7.16 -7.57
CA ARG A 424 21.47 8.44 -7.38
C ARG A 424 22.03 8.61 -5.98
N LYS A 425 21.25 8.25 -4.94
CA LYS A 425 21.72 8.29 -3.55
C LYS A 425 22.84 7.31 -3.27
N LEU A 426 22.77 6.12 -3.89
CA LEU A 426 23.78 5.08 -3.77
C LEU A 426 25.11 5.55 -4.38
N ALA A 427 25.07 6.11 -5.59
CA ALA A 427 26.26 6.70 -6.21
C ALA A 427 26.88 7.78 -5.33
N TYR A 428 26.06 8.70 -4.81
CA TYR A 428 26.53 9.75 -3.93
C TYR A 428 27.15 9.20 -2.63
N SER A 429 26.51 8.18 -2.04
CA SER A 429 27.00 7.56 -0.81
C SER A 429 28.34 6.84 -1.02
N TYR A 430 28.54 6.19 -2.16
CA TYR A 430 29.83 5.62 -2.54
C TYR A 430 30.91 6.71 -2.70
N MET A 431 30.57 7.81 -3.37
CA MET A 431 31.52 8.94 -3.53
C MET A 431 31.97 9.51 -2.19
N GLN A 432 31.06 9.66 -1.22
CA GLN A 432 31.39 10.16 0.12
C GLN A 432 32.32 9.19 0.89
N GLN A 433 32.36 7.92 0.51
CA GLN A 433 33.25 6.90 1.06
C GLN A 433 34.57 6.75 0.28
N GLY A 434 34.78 7.53 -0.79
CA GLY A 434 35.94 7.38 -1.68
C GLY A 434 35.87 6.13 -2.56
N ARG A 435 34.73 5.42 -2.63
CA ARG A 435 34.51 4.23 -3.45
C ARG A 435 34.14 4.61 -4.87
N ASN A 436 35.09 5.29 -5.58
CA ASN A 436 34.84 5.88 -6.88
C ASN A 436 34.39 4.85 -7.94
N ARG A 437 35.02 3.68 -7.93
CA ARG A 437 34.69 2.60 -8.89
C ARG A 437 33.26 2.08 -8.72
N ASP A 438 32.79 1.94 -7.47
CA ASP A 438 31.41 1.51 -7.22
C ASP A 438 30.40 2.58 -7.63
N ALA A 439 30.70 3.86 -7.33
CA ALA A 439 29.88 4.98 -7.80
C ALA A 439 29.81 5.05 -9.33
N ALA A 440 30.96 4.86 -10.00
CA ALA A 440 31.04 4.83 -11.45
C ALA A 440 30.16 3.74 -12.07
N ARG A 441 30.17 2.54 -11.50
CA ARG A 441 29.31 1.43 -11.96
C ARG A 441 27.81 1.77 -11.82
N VAL A 442 27.43 2.49 -10.77
CA VAL A 442 26.04 2.95 -10.63
C VAL A 442 25.68 3.96 -11.72
N TYR A 443 26.53 4.97 -11.95
CA TYR A 443 26.30 5.94 -13.03
C TYR A 443 26.29 5.29 -14.43
N LEU A 444 27.17 4.31 -14.66
CA LEU A 444 27.17 3.54 -15.92
C LEU A 444 25.84 2.82 -16.14
N ARG A 445 25.25 2.22 -15.08
CA ARG A 445 23.95 1.58 -15.17
C ARG A 445 22.85 2.60 -15.43
N ILE A 446 22.83 3.73 -14.70
CA ILE A 446 21.88 4.81 -14.95
C ILE A 446 21.98 5.21 -16.43
N GLY A 447 23.18 5.48 -16.94
CA GLY A 447 23.35 5.86 -18.33
C GLY A 447 22.96 4.77 -19.35
N ARG A 448 23.01 3.49 -18.97
CA ARG A 448 22.52 2.40 -19.83
C ARG A 448 21.00 2.33 -19.90
N GLU A 449 20.31 2.63 -18.83
CA GLU A 449 18.86 2.43 -18.68
C GLU A 449 18.09 3.71 -18.98
N GLU A 450 18.70 4.88 -18.77
CA GLU A 450 18.06 6.19 -18.94
C GLU A 450 17.64 6.43 -20.39
N THR A 451 16.44 6.97 -20.56
CA THR A 451 15.86 7.32 -21.86
C THR A 451 15.99 8.82 -22.16
N ASP A 452 16.12 9.64 -21.13
CA ASP A 452 16.37 11.06 -21.31
C ASP A 452 17.78 11.28 -21.83
N GLN A 453 17.88 12.00 -22.96
CA GLN A 453 19.13 12.23 -23.68
C GLN A 453 20.18 12.99 -22.86
N SER A 454 19.74 13.95 -22.06
CA SER A 454 20.63 14.78 -21.25
C SER A 454 21.11 14.05 -19.99
N LEU A 455 20.17 13.47 -19.27
CA LEU A 455 20.46 12.76 -18.00
C LEU A 455 21.32 11.52 -18.25
N GLY A 456 21.01 10.75 -19.28
CA GLY A 456 21.79 9.55 -19.61
C GLY A 456 23.20 9.86 -20.05
N ARG A 457 23.38 10.91 -20.86
CA ARG A 457 24.70 11.41 -21.27
C ARG A 457 25.52 11.88 -20.07
N GLU A 458 24.92 12.71 -19.21
CA GLU A 458 25.59 13.18 -18.00
C GLU A 458 26.02 12.02 -17.11
N ALA A 459 25.18 11.01 -16.95
CA ALA A 459 25.50 9.85 -16.14
C ALA A 459 26.72 9.10 -16.69
N LEU A 460 26.81 8.89 -18.00
CA LEU A 460 27.96 8.18 -18.60
C LEU A 460 29.25 8.98 -18.51
N VAL A 461 29.18 10.30 -18.70
CA VAL A 461 30.36 11.17 -18.53
C VAL A 461 30.82 11.17 -17.07
N ARG A 462 29.88 11.21 -16.12
CA ARG A 462 30.22 11.08 -14.69
C ARG A 462 30.81 9.71 -14.34
N ALA A 463 30.30 8.65 -14.95
CA ALA A 463 30.89 7.33 -14.78
C ALA A 463 32.36 7.32 -15.24
N ALA A 464 32.64 7.88 -16.41
CA ALA A 464 34.01 8.01 -16.94
C ALA A 464 34.91 8.82 -16.01
N ASP A 465 34.44 10.00 -15.50
CA ASP A 465 35.19 10.83 -14.56
C ASP A 465 35.61 10.05 -13.29
N LEU A 466 34.70 9.20 -12.78
CA LEU A 466 34.96 8.42 -11.57
C LEU A 466 35.87 7.21 -11.84
N PHE A 467 35.76 6.59 -12.99
CA PHE A 467 36.67 5.53 -13.41
C PHE A 467 38.09 6.05 -13.63
N GLU A 468 38.24 7.24 -14.22
CA GLU A 468 39.55 7.88 -14.37
C GLU A 468 40.22 8.19 -13.03
N ARG A 469 39.43 8.66 -12.03
CA ARG A 469 39.93 8.91 -10.66
C ARG A 469 40.37 7.63 -9.95
N ASP A 470 39.94 6.48 -10.42
CA ASP A 470 40.27 5.14 -9.90
C ASP A 470 41.30 4.43 -10.80
N ASP A 471 41.93 5.15 -11.74
CA ASP A 471 42.87 4.62 -12.76
C ASP A 471 42.30 3.45 -13.58
N SER A 472 40.97 3.31 -13.63
CA SER A 472 40.25 2.29 -14.38
C SER A 472 39.98 2.78 -15.82
N TYR A 473 41.05 3.03 -16.61
CA TYR A 473 40.95 3.69 -17.90
C TYR A 473 40.07 2.94 -18.90
N GLN A 474 40.13 1.60 -18.94
CA GLN A 474 39.31 0.82 -19.85
C GLN A 474 37.81 0.96 -19.55
N ASP A 475 37.42 0.93 -18.25
CA ASP A 475 36.02 1.16 -17.84
C ASP A 475 35.55 2.59 -18.20
N ALA A 476 36.45 3.57 -18.15
CA ALA A 476 36.17 4.96 -18.55
C ALA A 476 35.95 5.06 -20.08
N ILE A 477 36.81 4.43 -20.87
CA ILE A 477 36.69 4.33 -22.31
C ILE A 477 35.35 3.71 -22.69
N ASP A 478 35.01 2.55 -22.13
CA ASP A 478 33.75 1.85 -22.38
C ASP A 478 32.51 2.74 -22.08
N ALA A 479 32.57 3.55 -21.02
CA ALA A 479 31.51 4.46 -20.67
C ALA A 479 31.36 5.60 -21.69
N LEU A 480 32.47 6.20 -22.16
CA LEU A 480 32.45 7.27 -23.16
C LEU A 480 32.03 6.76 -24.56
N GLU A 481 32.52 5.57 -24.97
CA GLU A 481 32.07 4.93 -26.20
C GLU A 481 30.57 4.64 -26.18
N LEU A 482 30.06 4.15 -25.06
CA LEU A 482 28.62 3.94 -24.88
C LEU A 482 27.86 5.28 -24.99
N CYS A 483 28.40 6.35 -24.43
CA CYS A 483 27.82 7.68 -24.51
C CYS A 483 27.67 8.14 -25.95
N ILE A 484 28.76 8.05 -26.70
CA ILE A 484 28.79 8.47 -28.13
C ILE A 484 27.84 7.62 -28.98
N ARG A 485 27.77 6.33 -28.72
CA ARG A 485 26.94 5.38 -29.48
C ARG A 485 25.46 5.53 -29.19
N LYS A 486 25.09 5.75 -27.91
CA LYS A 486 23.69 5.73 -27.47
C LYS A 486 22.99 7.08 -27.59
N TYR A 487 23.71 8.15 -27.33
CA TYR A 487 23.12 9.48 -27.14
C TYR A 487 23.46 10.41 -28.29
N ARG A 488 22.54 11.33 -28.61
CA ARG A 488 22.80 12.40 -29.57
C ARG A 488 23.61 13.49 -28.88
N ILE A 489 24.85 13.72 -29.37
CA ILE A 489 25.79 14.65 -28.77
C ILE A 489 26.00 15.84 -29.71
N PRO A 490 26.00 17.09 -29.22
CA PRO A 490 26.38 18.26 -30.00
C PRO A 490 27.81 18.12 -30.55
N SER A 491 28.09 18.62 -31.77
CA SER A 491 29.38 18.42 -32.43
C SER A 491 30.58 18.86 -31.59
N THR A 492 30.50 19.98 -30.91
CA THR A 492 31.56 20.48 -30.04
C THR A 492 31.86 19.56 -28.88
N GLU A 493 30.82 19.12 -28.14
CA GLU A 493 30.94 18.19 -27.03
C GLU A 493 31.41 16.79 -27.50
N LYS A 494 30.97 16.36 -28.68
CA LYS A 494 31.43 15.11 -29.26
C LYS A 494 32.93 15.12 -29.50
N ILE A 495 33.48 16.23 -30.03
CA ILE A 495 34.93 16.39 -30.28
C ILE A 495 35.70 16.32 -28.95
N ASP A 496 35.19 16.96 -27.90
CA ASP A 496 35.82 16.88 -26.55
C ASP A 496 35.86 15.42 -26.04
N LEU A 497 34.76 14.67 -26.18
CA LEU A 497 34.72 13.28 -25.76
C LEU A 497 35.65 12.37 -26.59
N LEU A 498 35.73 12.62 -27.90
CA LEU A 498 36.67 11.89 -28.79
C LEU A 498 38.12 12.16 -28.40
N GLN A 499 38.46 13.43 -28.13
CA GLN A 499 39.79 13.77 -27.64
C GLN A 499 40.11 13.09 -26.32
N ARG A 500 39.14 13.08 -25.39
CA ARG A 500 39.28 12.40 -24.09
C ARG A 500 39.49 10.88 -24.27
N LEU A 501 38.79 10.23 -25.21
CA LEU A 501 39.04 8.84 -25.56
C LEU A 501 40.47 8.60 -26.03
N ALA A 502 40.99 9.48 -26.93
CA ALA A 502 42.38 9.39 -27.37
C ALA A 502 43.39 9.54 -26.25
N ASP A 503 43.11 10.45 -25.29
CA ASP A 503 43.99 10.65 -24.14
C ASP A 503 43.96 9.44 -23.17
N LEU A 504 42.78 8.83 -22.96
CA LEU A 504 42.63 7.61 -22.14
C LEU A 504 43.29 6.38 -22.76
N GLU A 505 43.16 6.21 -24.08
CA GLU A 505 43.85 5.12 -24.80
C GLU A 505 45.37 5.26 -24.70
N LYS A 506 45.88 6.50 -24.77
CA LYS A 506 47.29 6.76 -24.49
C LYS A 506 47.72 6.35 -23.11
N LEU A 507 46.89 6.64 -22.08
CA LEU A 507 47.15 6.24 -20.69
C LEU A 507 47.04 4.72 -20.47
N SER A 508 46.15 4.06 -21.22
CA SER A 508 46.01 2.59 -21.21
C SER A 508 47.16 1.87 -21.96
N GLY A 509 47.89 2.63 -22.81
CA GLY A 509 48.99 2.12 -23.62
C GLY A 509 48.61 1.59 -24.98
N ASP A 510 47.39 1.73 -25.43
CA ASP A 510 46.93 1.35 -26.78
C ASP A 510 47.08 2.51 -27.78
N ILE A 511 48.28 2.59 -28.38
CA ILE A 511 48.60 3.63 -29.35
C ILE A 511 47.74 3.51 -30.63
N SER A 512 47.40 2.28 -31.06
CA SER A 512 46.58 2.08 -32.26
C SER A 512 45.17 2.63 -32.08
N ARG A 513 44.57 2.44 -30.90
CA ARG A 513 43.27 3.03 -30.59
C ARG A 513 43.33 4.51 -30.33
N GLN A 514 44.44 5.02 -29.75
CA GLN A 514 44.68 6.46 -29.66
C GLN A 514 44.63 7.11 -31.06
N GLU A 515 45.39 6.57 -32.03
CA GLU A 515 45.37 7.04 -33.39
C GLU A 515 43.99 7.04 -34.04
N TYR A 516 43.22 5.96 -33.78
CA TYR A 516 41.86 5.85 -34.26
C TYR A 516 40.99 7.02 -33.79
N TRP A 517 41.03 7.31 -32.50
CA TRP A 517 40.22 8.38 -31.91
C TRP A 517 40.73 9.78 -32.37
N LEU A 518 42.02 9.98 -32.53
CA LEU A 518 42.55 11.22 -33.06
C LEU A 518 42.06 11.48 -34.50
N LYS A 519 41.98 10.46 -35.34
CA LYS A 519 41.38 10.55 -36.66
C LYS A 519 39.89 10.92 -36.59
N GLU A 520 39.16 10.33 -35.66
CA GLU A 520 37.76 10.68 -35.43
C GLU A 520 37.57 12.14 -34.93
N VAL A 521 38.49 12.69 -34.10
CA VAL A 521 38.51 14.11 -33.73
C VAL A 521 38.63 15.00 -34.95
N ILE A 522 39.56 14.68 -35.85
CA ILE A 522 39.83 15.43 -37.09
C ILE A 522 38.59 15.39 -38.00
N GLU A 523 38.04 14.21 -38.20
CA GLU A 523 36.87 14.00 -39.05
C GLU A 523 35.62 14.69 -38.48
N ALA A 524 35.43 14.65 -37.15
CA ALA A 524 34.31 15.30 -36.47
C ALA A 524 34.41 16.84 -36.59
N ASP A 525 35.61 17.44 -36.46
CA ASP A 525 35.78 18.86 -36.67
C ASP A 525 35.53 19.27 -38.16
N ARG A 526 36.05 18.47 -39.09
CA ARG A 526 35.83 18.70 -40.54
C ARG A 526 34.34 18.70 -40.90
N ASN A 527 33.57 17.77 -40.30
CA ASN A 527 32.13 17.61 -40.52
C ASN A 527 31.25 18.58 -39.69
N SER A 528 31.83 19.39 -38.81
CA SER A 528 31.06 20.30 -37.95
C SER A 528 30.49 21.54 -38.66
N GLY A 529 30.90 21.84 -39.89
CA GLY A 529 30.37 22.95 -40.70
C GLY A 529 30.35 24.28 -39.91
N ASN A 530 29.18 24.90 -39.78
CA ASN A 530 29.02 26.17 -39.05
C ASN A 530 29.21 26.06 -37.53
N ALA A 531 29.27 24.87 -36.97
CA ALA A 531 29.54 24.64 -35.53
C ALA A 531 31.05 24.58 -35.24
N ARG A 532 31.90 24.72 -36.23
CA ARG A 532 33.34 24.69 -36.09
C ARG A 532 33.82 25.95 -35.34
N THR A 533 34.49 25.77 -34.23
CA THR A 533 34.97 26.85 -33.35
C THR A 533 36.49 26.89 -33.31
N VAL A 534 37.04 27.92 -32.69
CA VAL A 534 38.50 27.98 -32.41
C VAL A 534 38.92 26.80 -31.55
N HIS A 535 38.07 26.41 -30.55
CA HIS A 535 38.34 25.28 -29.66
C HIS A 535 38.41 23.94 -30.43
N THR A 536 37.41 23.64 -31.27
CA THR A 536 37.37 22.37 -32.03
C THR A 536 38.53 22.28 -33.03
N ARG A 537 38.86 23.40 -33.73
CA ARG A 537 40.03 23.49 -34.61
C ARG A 537 41.35 23.29 -33.84
N THR A 538 41.43 23.78 -32.58
CA THR A 538 42.61 23.57 -31.76
C THR A 538 42.80 22.09 -31.42
N LEU A 539 41.72 21.38 -31.05
CA LEU A 539 41.79 19.96 -30.76
C LEU A 539 42.16 19.15 -32.02
N ALA A 540 41.49 19.41 -33.15
CA ALA A 540 41.79 18.74 -34.42
C ALA A 540 43.21 19.03 -34.90
N GLY A 541 43.68 20.29 -34.82
CA GLY A 541 45.04 20.63 -35.19
C GLY A 541 46.10 19.94 -34.30
N LYS A 542 45.88 19.85 -33.00
CA LYS A 542 46.74 19.09 -32.08
C LYS A 542 46.73 17.59 -32.39
N ALA A 543 45.51 17.02 -32.69
CA ALA A 543 45.38 15.63 -33.09
C ALA A 543 46.20 15.33 -34.36
N THR A 544 46.11 16.24 -35.35
CA THR A 544 46.90 16.16 -36.61
C THR A 544 48.40 16.21 -36.31
N MET A 545 48.85 17.05 -35.37
CA MET A 545 50.27 17.11 -34.97
C MET A 545 50.76 15.82 -34.29
N VAL A 546 49.92 15.16 -33.46
CA VAL A 546 50.27 13.87 -32.87
C VAL A 546 50.45 12.80 -33.97
N LEU A 547 49.52 12.73 -34.94
CA LEU A 547 49.63 11.80 -36.09
C LEU A 547 50.81 12.13 -36.98
N ALA A 548 51.15 13.41 -37.17
CA ALA A 548 52.35 13.85 -37.89
C ALA A 548 53.64 13.35 -37.21
N GLY A 549 53.65 13.27 -35.88
CA GLY A 549 54.77 12.76 -35.09
C GLY A 549 55.23 11.35 -35.50
N GLU A 550 54.31 10.48 -35.85
CA GLU A 550 54.63 9.12 -36.33
C GLU A 550 55.27 9.14 -37.70
N ARG A 551 54.74 9.96 -38.62
CA ARG A 551 55.34 10.14 -39.96
C ARG A 551 56.72 10.74 -39.86
N LEU A 552 56.91 11.71 -38.96
CA LEU A 552 58.20 12.30 -38.68
C LEU A 552 59.20 11.28 -38.13
N ALA A 553 58.75 10.41 -37.22
CA ALA A 553 59.60 9.34 -36.71
C ALA A 553 59.98 8.33 -37.77
N ALA A 554 59.04 7.89 -38.63
CA ALA A 554 59.28 7.00 -39.76
C ALA A 554 60.30 7.63 -40.72
N PHE A 555 60.11 8.92 -41.10
CA PHE A 555 61.07 9.62 -41.93
C PHE A 555 62.49 9.65 -41.31
N ARG A 556 62.62 9.95 -40.02
CA ARG A 556 63.91 10.02 -39.33
C ARG A 556 64.62 8.67 -39.28
N GLN A 557 63.86 7.58 -39.12
CA GLN A 557 64.43 6.23 -38.98
C GLN A 557 65.00 5.63 -40.28
N ILE A 558 64.64 6.20 -41.46
CA ILE A 558 65.17 5.71 -42.74
C ILE A 558 66.62 6.19 -42.94
N PRO A 559 67.64 5.29 -42.84
CA PRO A 559 69.03 5.65 -43.16
C PRO A 559 69.25 5.79 -44.66
N LEU A 560 70.19 6.61 -45.01
CA LEU A 560 70.66 6.72 -46.43
C LEU A 560 71.87 5.81 -46.60
N VAL A 561 71.60 4.61 -47.18
CA VAL A 561 72.60 3.54 -47.44
C VAL A 561 72.58 3.18 -48.92
N GLU A 562 73.63 2.53 -49.34
CA GLU A 562 73.71 2.05 -50.73
C GLU A 562 72.69 0.95 -51.04
N PRO A 563 72.04 0.96 -52.26
CA PRO A 563 72.13 2.06 -53.28
C PRO A 563 71.37 3.29 -52.79
N LEU A 564 72.07 4.45 -52.79
CA LEU A 564 71.58 5.74 -52.28
C LEU A 564 70.25 6.15 -52.91
N GLU A 565 70.10 5.97 -54.24
CA GLU A 565 68.88 6.32 -54.97
C GLU A 565 67.63 5.67 -54.39
N ALA A 566 67.68 4.40 -54.07
CA ALA A 566 66.57 3.65 -53.51
C ALA A 566 66.28 4.03 -52.06
N SER A 567 67.28 4.27 -51.22
CA SER A 567 67.10 4.68 -49.80
C SER A 567 66.62 6.13 -49.73
N LEU A 568 67.11 7.02 -50.56
CA LEU A 568 66.64 8.40 -50.69
C LEU A 568 65.21 8.46 -51.19
N ALA A 569 64.86 7.67 -52.23
CA ALA A 569 63.46 7.63 -52.72
C ALA A 569 62.48 7.24 -51.63
N ARG A 570 62.77 6.26 -50.80
CA ARG A 570 61.95 5.85 -49.66
C ARG A 570 61.85 6.96 -48.62
N LYS A 571 62.98 7.62 -48.31
CA LYS A 571 63.00 8.71 -47.30
C LYS A 571 62.18 9.92 -47.83
N LEU A 572 62.28 10.25 -49.10
CA LEU A 572 61.49 11.31 -49.77
C LEU A 572 60.01 11.00 -49.84
N GLN A 573 59.66 9.71 -49.99
CA GLN A 573 58.26 9.26 -49.91
C GLN A 573 57.67 9.51 -48.57
N GLU A 574 58.32 9.08 -47.45
CA GLU A 574 57.85 9.33 -46.10
C GLU A 574 57.85 10.83 -45.77
N MET A 575 58.85 11.59 -46.22
CA MET A 575 58.86 13.04 -46.12
C MET A 575 57.63 13.67 -46.77
N ARG A 576 57.21 13.23 -47.94
CA ARG A 576 56.03 13.75 -48.65
C ARG A 576 54.74 13.47 -47.79
N LEU A 577 54.60 12.22 -47.30
CA LEU A 577 53.47 11.87 -46.45
C LEU A 577 53.44 12.69 -45.14
N ALA A 578 54.60 13.01 -44.56
CA ALA A 578 54.68 13.85 -43.38
C ALA A 578 54.33 15.31 -43.73
N LEU A 579 54.77 15.81 -44.87
CA LEU A 579 54.47 17.17 -45.34
C LEU A 579 52.95 17.37 -45.52
N ASP A 580 52.29 16.41 -46.19
CA ASP A 580 50.81 16.46 -46.40
C ASP A 580 50.07 16.65 -45.09
N VAL A 581 50.45 15.90 -44.01
CA VAL A 581 49.82 16.00 -42.66
C VAL A 581 50.16 17.31 -41.95
N LEU A 582 51.40 17.78 -42.08
CA LEU A 582 51.84 19.06 -41.48
C LEU A 582 51.20 20.25 -42.15
N GLU A 583 51.00 20.22 -43.49
CA GLU A 583 50.27 21.25 -44.23
C GLU A 583 48.80 21.31 -43.80
N GLU A 584 48.14 20.13 -43.63
CA GLU A 584 46.81 20.07 -43.07
C GLU A 584 46.76 20.70 -41.65
N ALA A 585 47.78 20.48 -40.81
CA ALA A 585 47.87 21.09 -39.51
C ALA A 585 47.96 22.62 -39.57
N ILE A 586 48.67 23.18 -40.54
CA ILE A 586 48.77 24.63 -40.81
C ILE A 586 47.40 25.22 -41.18
N ASP A 587 46.61 24.52 -41.97
CA ASP A 587 45.30 24.98 -42.46
C ASP A 587 44.26 25.18 -41.37
N TYR A 588 44.43 24.60 -40.16
CA TYR A 588 43.58 24.91 -39.01
C TYR A 588 43.65 26.38 -38.58
N GLY A 589 44.72 27.07 -38.93
CA GLY A 589 44.88 28.51 -38.61
C GLY A 589 45.04 28.80 -37.11
N ILE A 590 45.50 27.85 -36.32
CA ILE A 590 45.74 27.95 -34.90
C ILE A 590 47.23 28.21 -34.63
N THR A 591 47.57 29.33 -34.07
CA THR A 591 48.97 29.82 -33.95
C THR A 591 49.94 28.75 -33.42
N PRO A 592 49.74 28.09 -32.24
CA PRO A 592 50.69 27.09 -31.74
C PRO A 592 50.84 25.87 -32.67
N VAL A 593 49.76 25.49 -33.33
CA VAL A 593 49.80 24.35 -34.30
C VAL A 593 50.54 24.71 -35.58
N MET A 594 50.24 25.90 -36.13
CA MET A 594 50.90 26.40 -37.32
C MET A 594 52.41 26.60 -37.15
N THR A 595 52.82 27.15 -36.04
CA THR A 595 54.23 27.43 -35.76
C THR A 595 55.01 26.15 -35.52
N GLU A 596 54.37 25.15 -34.81
CA GLU A 596 54.93 23.84 -34.60
C GLU A 596 55.10 23.09 -35.96
N ALA A 597 54.01 23.03 -36.74
CA ALA A 597 54.04 22.35 -38.04
C ALA A 597 55.11 22.96 -38.95
N THR A 598 55.18 24.30 -39.03
CA THR A 598 56.21 25.01 -39.81
C THR A 598 57.60 24.67 -39.32
N TYR A 599 57.82 24.63 -37.98
CA TYR A 599 59.12 24.23 -37.43
C TYR A 599 59.47 22.78 -37.84
N GLN A 600 58.53 21.85 -37.77
CA GLN A 600 58.78 20.45 -38.11
C GLN A 600 59.05 20.25 -39.62
N ILE A 601 58.34 21.01 -40.47
CA ILE A 601 58.64 21.01 -41.93
C ILE A 601 60.09 21.51 -42.19
N ALA A 602 60.47 22.62 -41.58
CA ALA A 602 61.84 23.16 -41.70
C ALA A 602 62.87 22.14 -41.18
N ARG A 603 62.59 21.55 -40.02
CA ARG A 603 63.43 20.51 -39.41
C ARG A 603 63.61 19.28 -40.29
N MET A 604 62.54 18.83 -40.99
CA MET A 604 62.65 17.73 -41.96
C MET A 604 63.58 18.02 -43.10
N TYR A 605 63.53 19.26 -43.67
CA TYR A 605 64.46 19.67 -44.71
C TYR A 605 65.90 19.70 -44.20
N ASP A 606 66.12 20.20 -43.00
CA ASP A 606 67.37 20.26 -42.30
C ASP A 606 67.93 18.81 -42.03
N ASP A 607 67.11 17.94 -41.42
CA ASP A 607 67.44 16.53 -41.17
C ASP A 607 67.76 15.77 -42.47
N LEU A 608 67.09 16.07 -43.57
CA LEU A 608 67.38 15.46 -44.92
C LEU A 608 68.74 15.93 -45.40
N GLY A 609 69.02 17.25 -45.35
CA GLY A 609 70.35 17.75 -45.77
C GLY A 609 71.49 17.11 -44.96
N ILE A 610 71.31 17.02 -43.63
CA ILE A 610 72.26 16.33 -42.76
C ILE A 610 72.43 14.84 -43.13
N ALA A 611 71.28 14.15 -43.38
CA ALA A 611 71.33 12.75 -43.79
C ALA A 611 72.05 12.51 -45.09
N ILE A 612 71.86 13.41 -46.08
CA ILE A 612 72.55 13.33 -47.37
C ILE A 612 74.07 13.43 -47.16
N LEU A 613 74.52 14.42 -46.41
CA LEU A 613 75.94 14.54 -46.04
C LEU A 613 76.53 13.33 -45.32
N ALA A 614 75.70 12.69 -44.46
CA ALA A 614 76.13 11.52 -43.74
C ALA A 614 75.82 10.16 -44.39
N SER A 615 75.34 10.17 -45.62
CA SER A 615 75.05 8.97 -46.41
C SER A 615 76.30 8.12 -46.69
N GLU A 616 76.08 6.79 -46.86
CA GLU A 616 77.17 5.94 -47.27
C GLU A 616 77.80 6.35 -48.62
N ARG A 617 79.08 6.13 -48.72
CA ARG A 617 79.83 6.35 -49.96
C ARG A 617 80.01 5.05 -50.72
N PRO A 618 79.81 5.02 -52.05
CA PRO A 618 80.05 3.79 -52.79
C PRO A 618 81.45 3.26 -52.60
N ALA A 619 81.58 1.96 -52.31
CA ALA A 619 82.85 1.33 -51.98
C ALA A 619 83.78 1.18 -53.19
N ASP A 620 83.28 1.32 -54.41
CA ASP A 620 83.95 1.11 -55.72
C ASP A 620 84.51 2.37 -56.37
N LEU A 621 84.34 3.54 -55.76
CA LEU A 621 84.82 4.81 -56.22
C LEU A 621 86.29 5.06 -55.89
N GLY A 622 87.04 5.59 -56.86
CA GLY A 622 88.42 6.08 -56.67
C GLY A 622 88.47 7.36 -55.90
N GLN A 623 89.68 7.80 -55.45
CA GLN A 623 89.81 9.02 -54.60
C GLN A 623 89.29 10.29 -55.28
N ASP A 624 89.51 10.50 -56.58
CA ASP A 624 89.02 11.68 -57.28
C ASP A 624 87.50 11.63 -57.53
N GLU A 625 86.91 10.44 -57.69
CA GLU A 625 85.49 10.22 -57.87
C GLU A 625 84.76 10.43 -56.52
N ILE A 626 85.33 10.05 -55.42
CA ILE A 626 84.78 10.32 -54.07
C ILE A 626 84.68 11.82 -53.80
N LEU A 627 85.75 12.58 -54.17
CA LEU A 627 85.73 14.03 -54.01
C LEU A 627 84.65 14.68 -54.87
N GLU A 628 84.44 14.26 -56.04
CA GLU A 628 83.36 14.79 -56.91
C GLU A 628 81.95 14.34 -56.37
N TYR A 629 81.85 13.12 -55.89
CA TYR A 629 80.66 12.62 -55.27
C TYR A 629 80.28 13.46 -53.96
N ASP A 630 81.27 13.69 -53.13
CA ASP A 630 81.09 14.54 -51.94
C ASP A 630 80.67 15.98 -52.26
N ARG A 631 81.27 16.51 -53.40
CA ARG A 631 80.87 17.85 -53.91
C ARG A 631 79.37 17.87 -54.30
N LEU A 632 78.92 16.85 -55.06
CA LEU A 632 77.53 16.72 -55.48
C LEU A 632 76.59 16.53 -54.30
N LEU A 633 76.96 15.72 -53.30
CA LEU A 633 76.19 15.54 -52.12
C LEU A 633 76.05 16.85 -51.35
N LYS A 634 77.14 17.63 -51.25
CA LYS A 634 77.13 18.91 -50.56
C LYS A 634 76.20 19.89 -51.28
N GLU A 635 76.25 19.98 -52.58
CA GLU A 635 75.41 20.82 -53.42
C GLU A 635 73.90 20.48 -53.24
N GLN A 636 73.61 19.18 -53.23
CA GLN A 636 72.23 18.69 -52.88
C GLN A 636 71.82 19.06 -51.47
N ALA A 637 72.72 18.84 -50.51
CA ALA A 637 72.41 19.16 -49.07
C ALA A 637 72.19 20.66 -48.91
N GLU A 638 73.01 21.53 -49.50
CA GLU A 638 72.85 22.96 -49.46
C GLU A 638 71.46 23.42 -50.03
N SER A 639 70.96 22.72 -51.05
CA SER A 639 69.61 22.98 -51.58
C SER A 639 68.52 22.70 -50.51
N PHE A 640 68.65 21.64 -49.74
CA PHE A 640 67.70 21.33 -48.64
C PHE A 640 67.90 22.22 -47.45
N GLU A 641 69.10 22.57 -47.07
CA GLU A 641 69.41 23.56 -46.02
C GLU A 641 68.77 24.89 -46.36
N GLN A 642 68.88 25.39 -47.61
CA GLN A 642 68.21 26.61 -48.03
C GLN A 642 66.71 26.55 -47.89
N LYS A 643 66.06 25.41 -48.26
CA LYS A 643 64.63 25.21 -48.04
C LYS A 643 64.29 25.22 -46.57
N ALA A 644 65.10 24.63 -45.73
CA ALA A 644 64.91 24.67 -44.27
C ALA A 644 64.94 26.14 -43.76
N ILE A 645 65.90 26.90 -44.17
CA ILE A 645 66.02 28.34 -43.83
C ILE A 645 64.76 29.09 -44.22
N ASP A 646 64.33 28.97 -45.50
CA ASP A 646 63.14 29.67 -46.00
C ASP A 646 61.87 29.35 -45.20
N VAL A 647 61.72 28.10 -44.75
CA VAL A 647 60.60 27.68 -43.91
C VAL A 647 60.75 28.18 -42.46
N TYR A 648 61.94 28.14 -41.84
CA TYR A 648 62.18 28.75 -40.53
C TYR A 648 61.91 30.24 -40.56
N GLU A 649 62.30 30.96 -41.62
CA GLU A 649 62.02 32.38 -41.79
C GLU A 649 60.52 32.69 -41.86
N THR A 650 59.69 31.74 -42.22
CA THR A 650 58.22 31.90 -42.15
C THR A 650 57.74 32.06 -40.71
N ASN A 651 58.32 31.33 -39.76
CA ASN A 651 58.04 31.54 -38.33
C ASN A 651 58.60 32.89 -37.84
N MET A 652 59.77 33.35 -38.37
CA MET A 652 60.29 34.69 -38.05
C MET A 652 59.42 35.82 -38.62
N ARG A 653 58.79 35.66 -39.74
CA ARG A 653 57.77 36.60 -40.26
C ARG A 653 56.57 36.70 -39.34
N ARG A 654 56.05 35.55 -38.87
CA ARG A 654 54.94 35.50 -37.90
C ARG A 654 55.30 36.18 -36.57
N SER A 655 56.57 36.07 -36.14
CA SER A 655 57.07 36.78 -34.98
C SER A 655 57.00 38.32 -35.13
N ARG A 656 57.31 38.84 -36.35
CA ARG A 656 57.18 40.28 -36.67
C ARG A 656 55.72 40.73 -36.68
N ASP A 657 54.77 39.83 -36.96
CA ASP A 657 53.33 40.10 -36.88
C ASP A 657 52.77 39.96 -35.47
N GLY A 658 53.65 39.87 -34.46
CA GLY A 658 53.27 39.85 -33.05
C GLY A 658 53.00 38.48 -32.44
N MET A 659 53.20 37.39 -33.17
CA MET A 659 53.10 36.04 -32.64
C MET A 659 54.37 35.68 -31.85
N SER A 660 54.22 34.96 -30.73
CA SER A 660 55.32 34.49 -29.91
C SER A 660 54.95 33.14 -29.25
N ASP A 661 55.78 32.13 -29.48
CA ASP A 661 55.71 30.84 -28.81
C ASP A 661 57.07 30.10 -28.92
N THR A 662 57.13 28.95 -28.25
CA THR A 662 58.33 28.14 -28.18
C THR A 662 58.86 27.69 -29.56
N TRP A 663 58.01 27.49 -30.56
CA TRP A 663 58.39 27.04 -31.86
C TRP A 663 59.02 28.16 -32.72
N ILE A 664 58.56 29.39 -32.53
CA ILE A 664 59.19 30.59 -33.08
C ILE A 664 60.59 30.77 -32.49
N ASP A 665 60.71 30.59 -31.16
CA ASP A 665 62.03 30.74 -30.53
C ASP A 665 63.01 29.66 -30.99
N ARG A 666 62.57 28.39 -31.10
CA ARG A 666 63.35 27.29 -31.66
C ARG A 666 63.75 27.53 -33.10
N SER A 667 62.85 28.13 -33.90
CA SER A 667 63.14 28.52 -35.30
C SER A 667 64.23 29.58 -35.35
N ARG A 668 64.21 30.55 -34.43
CA ARG A 668 65.22 31.59 -34.30
C ARG A 668 66.59 31.04 -33.89
N GLU A 669 66.60 30.14 -32.92
CA GLU A 669 67.80 29.45 -32.46
C GLU A 669 68.45 28.69 -33.61
N ARG A 670 67.68 27.89 -34.36
CA ARG A 670 68.20 27.12 -35.46
C ARG A 670 68.70 28.00 -36.62
N LEU A 671 68.02 29.11 -36.95
CA LEU A 671 68.48 30.08 -37.94
C LEU A 671 69.78 30.77 -37.51
N ALA A 672 70.00 31.05 -36.22
CA ALA A 672 71.25 31.60 -35.71
C ALA A 672 72.43 30.61 -35.90
N GLU A 673 72.16 29.28 -35.82
CA GLU A 673 73.17 28.26 -36.14
C GLU A 673 73.46 28.17 -37.63
N LEU A 674 72.44 28.20 -38.52
CA LEU A 674 72.55 28.05 -39.95
C LEU A 674 73.08 29.36 -40.63
N ARG A 675 72.74 30.55 -40.07
CA ARG A 675 73.17 31.87 -40.63
C ARG A 675 73.62 32.82 -39.51
N PRO A 676 74.74 32.52 -38.85
CA PRO A 676 75.20 33.28 -37.67
C PRO A 676 75.36 34.78 -37.94
N LEU A 677 75.80 35.19 -39.09
CA LEU A 677 76.00 36.61 -39.45
C LEU A 677 74.69 37.41 -39.52
N GLN A 678 73.54 36.80 -39.77
CA GLN A 678 72.25 37.45 -39.90
C GLN A 678 71.43 37.46 -38.63
N TYR A 679 71.54 36.42 -37.80
CA TYR A 679 70.67 36.20 -36.66
C TYR A 679 71.30 36.36 -35.27
N THR A 680 72.65 36.37 -35.16
CA THR A 680 73.35 36.68 -33.90
C THR A 680 73.36 38.16 -33.52
N ASN A 681 73.16 39.10 -34.50
CA ASN A 681 73.14 40.54 -34.28
C ASN A 681 71.77 41.11 -33.84
N SER A 682 70.69 40.30 -33.78
CA SER A 682 69.36 40.80 -33.41
C SER A 682 69.02 40.65 -31.91
N SER A 683 69.92 40.12 -31.08
CA SER A 683 69.73 39.96 -29.63
C SER A 683 70.15 41.18 -28.80
N GLY A 684 70.52 42.30 -29.45
CA GLY A 684 71.09 43.50 -28.81
C GLY A 684 70.19 44.71 -28.71
N HIS A 685 68.91 44.64 -28.60
CA HIS A 685 68.09 45.79 -28.24
C HIS A 685 66.73 45.34 -27.58
N GLN A 686 66.79 45.15 -26.31
CA GLN A 686 65.71 45.43 -25.34
C GLN A 686 66.18 45.14 -23.90
N GLY A 687 67.13 45.99 -23.48
CA GLY A 687 67.46 46.21 -22.10
C GLY A 687 67.17 47.68 -21.69
N GLY A 688 65.95 47.97 -21.41
CA GLY A 688 65.50 49.31 -20.97
C GLY A 688 64.75 49.19 -19.65
N ASN A 689 65.50 49.59 -18.57
CA ASN A 689 65.05 49.80 -17.21
C ASN A 689 63.58 50.20 -17.03
N GLY A 690 62.89 49.49 -16.23
CA GLY A 690 61.63 49.91 -15.57
C GLY A 690 61.53 49.25 -14.20
N ALA A 691 62.28 49.84 -13.23
CA ALA A 691 62.09 49.46 -11.84
C ALA A 691 60.69 49.82 -11.37
N PHE A 692 59.89 48.78 -11.06
CA PHE A 692 58.64 48.95 -10.34
C PHE A 692 58.85 48.59 -8.86
N ARG A 693 58.72 49.58 -8.02
CA ARG A 693 58.68 49.47 -6.55
C ARG A 693 57.31 48.83 -6.20
N PRO A 694 57.24 47.95 -5.23
CA PRO A 694 55.98 47.54 -4.67
C PRO A 694 55.41 48.58 -3.73
N ALA A 695 54.15 48.95 -3.91
CA ALA A 695 53.39 49.72 -2.91
C ALA A 695 52.79 48.72 -1.87
N GLU A 696 53.26 48.87 -0.64
CA GLU A 696 52.56 48.51 0.58
C GLU A 696 51.33 49.38 0.76
N ASN A 697 50.25 48.75 1.14
CA ASN A 697 49.23 49.15 2.12
C ASN A 697 47.94 48.44 1.74
N GLY A 698 47.31 47.58 2.59
CA GLY A 698 46.94 47.92 3.96
C GLY A 698 45.41 48.01 4.04
N ARG A 699 44.83 46.98 4.36
CA ARG A 699 43.67 46.68 5.23
C ARG A 699 42.91 45.47 4.78
#